data_ded7dfbb5247ac932d39f5e36a3a2597
#
_entry.id   ded7dfbb5247ac932d39f5e36a3a2597
#
_cell.length_a   1.000
_cell.length_b   1.000
_cell.length_c   1.000
_cell.angle_alpha   90.00
_cell.angle_beta   90.00
_cell.angle_gamma   90.00
#
_symmetry.space_group_name_H-M   'P 1'
#
loop_
_entity.id
_entity.type
_entity.pdbx_description
1 polymer ?
#
loop_
_entity_poly.entity_id
_entity_poly.type
_entity_poly.pdbx_seq_one_letter_code
_entity_poly.pdbx_strand_id
1 'polypeptide(L)'
;MPSEFEKTFQNGKLYSLPELTKKYKNVARLPVSLRIVLESLLRNTDGKRVRDSDVETLAGWQPKAERTEEVPFVVARVLLQDFTGVPLVVDLAAMRSAVKRSGREPKLVEPRVPVELVIDHSVQVDFARVANAIQLNMGIEFKRNRARYEFLKWGMQAFDGLKIVPPGIGIVHQVNLEHLARGVVEDDGAFFPDTLVGTDSHTTMINGLGIVGWGVGGIEAEAAMLGQPVYFLTPDVIGVNLSGKPAAGVTATDVVLTVTEMLRKAKVVGKFVEFHGEGASTLPVPERATIANMAPEYGATIGFFPVDELTCQYLLATGRSKQQVDTVRAYYQAQGLFGIPKKGECDYTQVLELDLSSVKPSVAGPKRPQDRIELHSLKGKFLELLAAPSPTGYGKPKDEAGKRFHAIVEPPPVDTVKGGGAQESDDGPVAQKTGISQKDTNPQTETEMMTNRPTPDRVPTQEVHKLNMPVDIGHGDVLIAAITSCTNTSNPSVMLAAGLLAKKAVEKGLTVRPEVKTSLAPGSRVVSRYLEKTGLQPYLDKLGFVTVGYGCTTCIGNSGPLDPHVESIVTKNDVVAASVLSGNRNFEARVHQSIKANFLMSPPLVVAFAIAGRVDIDLEKDPIGLGRDGKPVYLRDIWPSAQELNEVLGTATDPDVYRSNYGKDLSAENKEWSDIPAGRGLVYDWDGHSTYIREPPYFEQLVAKSSTLSDIRGARPLAI
;
A
#
# COMPACT_ATOMS: atom_id res chain seq x y z
N MET A 1 10.39 35.59 -14.26
CA MET A 1 11.27 34.41 -14.45
C MET A 1 10.67 33.27 -15.32
N PRO A 2 9.41 32.82 -15.19
CA PRO A 2 8.93 31.67 -15.96
C PRO A 2 9.05 31.77 -17.47
N SER A 3 8.65 32.91 -18.05
CA SER A 3 8.65 33.13 -19.52
C SER A 3 10.03 33.03 -20.17
N GLU A 4 11.11 33.29 -19.42
CA GLU A 4 12.51 33.21 -19.91
C GLU A 4 12.91 31.74 -20.25
N PHE A 5 12.27 30.77 -19.58
CA PHE A 5 12.59 29.36 -19.71
C PHE A 5 11.53 28.55 -20.47
N GLU A 6 10.50 29.21 -20.99
CA GLU A 6 9.51 28.59 -21.87
C GLU A 6 10.13 28.18 -23.21
N LYS A 7 9.83 26.96 -23.63
CA LYS A 7 10.22 26.40 -24.94
C LYS A 7 9.04 25.72 -25.58
N THR A 8 8.94 25.84 -26.89
CA THR A 8 7.96 25.07 -27.67
C THR A 8 8.24 23.57 -27.54
N PHE A 9 7.21 22.81 -27.27
CA PHE A 9 7.27 21.35 -27.19
C PHE A 9 5.97 20.79 -27.78
N GLN A 10 6.10 19.98 -28.83
CA GLN A 10 4.95 19.45 -29.61
C GLN A 10 3.97 20.59 -30.00
N ASN A 11 2.69 20.46 -29.61
CA ASN A 11 1.63 21.45 -29.84
C ASN A 11 1.49 22.48 -28.70
N GLY A 12 2.40 22.49 -27.76
CA GLY A 12 2.37 23.36 -26.57
C GLY A 12 3.76 23.83 -26.16
N LYS A 13 4.00 23.91 -24.87
CA LYS A 13 5.23 24.39 -24.25
C LYS A 13 5.70 23.52 -23.09
N LEU A 14 6.97 23.67 -22.72
CA LEU A 14 7.56 23.18 -21.48
C LEU A 14 8.43 24.26 -20.84
N TYR A 15 8.72 24.09 -19.55
CA TYR A 15 9.65 24.94 -18.79
C TYR A 15 11.01 24.25 -18.71
N SER A 16 11.99 24.76 -19.47
CA SER A 16 13.21 24.05 -19.81
C SER A 16 14.26 24.06 -18.69
N LEU A 17 14.54 22.91 -18.10
CA LEU A 17 15.66 22.72 -17.17
C LEU A 17 17.04 22.88 -17.85
N PRO A 18 17.27 22.46 -19.11
CA PRO A 18 18.51 22.76 -19.83
C PRO A 18 18.77 24.27 -19.98
N GLU A 19 17.73 25.09 -20.23
CA GLU A 19 17.90 26.55 -20.26
C GLU A 19 18.21 27.09 -18.86
N LEU A 20 17.55 26.60 -17.83
CA LEU A 20 17.84 26.96 -16.44
C LEU A 20 19.28 26.61 -16.05
N THR A 21 19.81 25.49 -16.55
CA THR A 21 21.21 25.06 -16.34
C THR A 21 22.23 26.06 -16.91
N LYS A 22 21.88 26.81 -17.95
CA LYS A 22 22.80 27.86 -18.48
C LYS A 22 23.01 28.96 -17.45
N LYS A 23 21.96 29.30 -16.68
CA LYS A 23 22.00 30.30 -15.61
C LYS A 23 22.57 29.73 -14.31
N TYR A 24 22.14 28.51 -13.92
CA TYR A 24 22.52 27.84 -12.69
C TYR A 24 23.21 26.50 -13.02
N LYS A 25 24.50 26.51 -13.28
CA LYS A 25 25.28 25.35 -13.77
C LYS A 25 25.16 24.11 -12.87
N ASN A 26 24.91 24.30 -11.58
CA ASN A 26 24.74 23.24 -10.60
C ASN A 26 23.53 22.34 -10.89
N VAL A 27 22.51 22.87 -11.58
CA VAL A 27 21.26 22.13 -11.91
C VAL A 27 21.55 20.84 -12.67
N ALA A 28 22.58 20.79 -13.53
CA ALA A 28 22.95 19.59 -14.27
C ALA A 28 23.38 18.43 -13.37
N ARG A 29 23.87 18.73 -12.16
CA ARG A 29 24.37 17.74 -11.21
C ARG A 29 23.42 17.43 -10.06
N LEU A 30 22.28 18.15 -9.96
CA LEU A 30 21.26 17.84 -8.96
C LEU A 30 20.72 16.42 -9.16
N PRO A 31 20.33 15.74 -8.08
CA PRO A 31 19.54 14.52 -8.15
C PRO A 31 18.32 14.70 -9.06
N VAL A 32 17.93 13.66 -9.81
CA VAL A 32 16.83 13.75 -10.78
C VAL A 32 15.52 14.12 -10.10
N SER A 33 15.26 13.59 -8.91
CA SER A 33 14.10 13.92 -8.10
C SER A 33 14.01 15.41 -7.78
N LEU A 34 15.14 16.06 -7.42
CA LEU A 34 15.17 17.51 -7.17
C LEU A 34 14.96 18.32 -8.45
N ARG A 35 15.46 17.84 -9.60
CA ARG A 35 15.22 18.51 -10.88
C ARG A 35 13.74 18.51 -11.29
N ILE A 36 13.00 17.42 -10.97
CA ILE A 36 11.55 17.35 -11.18
C ILE A 36 10.82 18.34 -10.26
N VAL A 37 11.21 18.44 -8.99
CA VAL A 37 10.66 19.47 -8.07
C VAL A 37 10.98 20.87 -8.57
N LEU A 38 12.21 21.09 -9.06
CA LEU A 38 12.65 22.39 -9.60
C LEU A 38 11.85 22.79 -10.84
N GLU A 39 11.47 21.84 -11.71
CA GLU A 39 10.55 22.12 -12.82
C GLU A 39 9.19 22.63 -12.30
N SER A 40 8.64 21.96 -11.28
CA SER A 40 7.37 22.41 -10.69
C SER A 40 7.48 23.82 -10.10
N LEU A 41 8.56 24.15 -9.40
CA LEU A 41 8.78 25.51 -8.90
C LEU A 41 8.85 26.52 -10.05
N LEU A 42 9.65 26.22 -11.07
CA LEU A 42 9.84 27.09 -12.23
C LEU A 42 8.51 27.37 -12.95
N ARG A 43 7.72 26.34 -13.18
CA ARG A 43 6.42 26.43 -13.87
C ARG A 43 5.37 27.19 -13.07
N ASN A 44 5.35 27.04 -11.74
CA ASN A 44 4.34 27.62 -10.86
C ASN A 44 4.74 28.95 -10.23
N THR A 45 5.87 29.54 -10.64
CA THR A 45 6.32 30.84 -10.12
C THR A 45 5.30 31.93 -10.44
N ASP A 46 4.63 32.44 -9.42
CA ASP A 46 3.60 33.52 -9.51
C ASP A 46 3.95 34.74 -8.64
N GLY A 47 5.09 34.68 -7.95
CA GLY A 47 5.57 35.74 -7.05
C GLY A 47 4.84 35.79 -5.70
N LYS A 48 3.88 34.87 -5.45
CA LYS A 48 3.09 34.81 -4.22
C LYS A 48 3.25 33.46 -3.53
N ARG A 49 2.74 32.38 -4.15
CA ARG A 49 2.81 31.01 -3.63
C ARG A 49 4.18 30.40 -3.91
N VAL A 50 4.69 30.61 -5.10
CA VAL A 50 6.02 30.21 -5.52
C VAL A 50 6.76 31.45 -6.00
N ARG A 51 7.91 31.76 -5.41
CA ARG A 51 8.73 32.93 -5.68
C ARG A 51 9.96 32.57 -6.50
N ASP A 52 10.55 33.55 -7.15
CA ASP A 52 11.84 33.38 -7.84
C ASP A 52 12.94 32.90 -6.89
N SER A 53 12.92 33.34 -5.61
CA SER A 53 13.84 32.88 -4.56
C SER A 53 13.75 31.37 -4.29
N ASP A 54 12.56 30.78 -4.41
CA ASP A 54 12.38 29.34 -4.16
C ASP A 54 13.05 28.51 -5.27
N VAL A 55 12.98 29.01 -6.52
CA VAL A 55 13.71 28.43 -7.66
C VAL A 55 15.22 28.54 -7.45
N GLU A 56 15.71 29.73 -7.00
CA GLU A 56 17.12 29.97 -6.72
C GLU A 56 17.64 29.08 -5.59
N THR A 57 16.87 28.94 -4.53
CA THR A 57 17.19 28.08 -3.38
C THR A 57 17.41 26.63 -3.82
N LEU A 58 16.47 26.05 -4.58
CA LEU A 58 16.59 24.66 -5.00
C LEU A 58 17.64 24.48 -6.11
N ALA A 59 17.77 25.43 -7.05
CA ALA A 59 18.83 25.41 -8.06
C ALA A 59 20.23 25.50 -7.44
N GLY A 60 20.36 26.20 -6.30
CA GLY A 60 21.58 26.34 -5.51
C GLY A 60 21.84 25.20 -4.52
N TRP A 61 21.02 24.15 -4.48
CA TRP A 61 21.18 23.04 -3.54
C TRP A 61 22.58 22.45 -3.54
N GLN A 62 23.12 22.21 -2.35
CA GLN A 62 24.46 21.63 -2.15
C GLN A 62 24.37 20.37 -1.29
N PRO A 63 25.12 19.29 -1.60
CA PRO A 63 25.02 18.01 -0.91
C PRO A 63 25.24 18.07 0.61
N LYS A 64 26.09 19.01 1.07
CA LYS A 64 26.54 19.09 2.47
C LYS A 64 26.07 20.36 3.19
N ALA A 65 25.25 21.18 2.55
CA ALA A 65 24.70 22.37 3.20
C ALA A 65 23.67 21.99 4.28
N GLU A 66 23.56 22.83 5.29
CA GLU A 66 22.47 22.75 6.27
C GLU A 66 21.12 22.97 5.61
N ARG A 67 20.09 22.27 6.07
CA ARG A 67 18.73 22.35 5.55
C ARG A 67 17.92 23.31 6.41
N THR A 68 17.78 24.54 5.97
CA THR A 68 17.07 25.62 6.69
C THR A 68 15.89 26.16 5.89
N GLU A 69 15.87 25.97 4.57
CA GLU A 69 14.90 26.57 3.67
C GLU A 69 13.82 25.56 3.26
N GLU A 70 12.57 25.99 3.35
CA GLU A 70 11.42 25.26 2.80
C GLU A 70 11.18 25.67 1.36
N VAL A 71 10.68 24.72 0.55
CA VAL A 71 10.26 24.97 -0.84
C VAL A 71 8.80 24.61 -1.02
N PRO A 72 8.04 25.43 -1.79
CA PRO A 72 6.63 25.17 -2.10
C PRO A 72 6.51 24.24 -3.32
N PHE A 73 6.03 23.02 -3.14
CA PHE A 73 5.85 22.06 -4.22
C PHE A 73 4.39 21.99 -4.66
N VAL A 74 4.11 22.36 -5.91
CA VAL A 74 2.79 22.24 -6.51
C VAL A 74 2.71 20.91 -7.28
N VAL A 75 1.85 20.01 -6.81
CA VAL A 75 1.67 18.69 -7.41
C VAL A 75 0.73 18.72 -8.61
N ALA A 76 0.89 17.77 -9.52
CA ALA A 76 0.03 17.64 -10.71
C ALA A 76 -1.35 17.03 -10.36
N ARG A 77 -1.44 16.23 -9.31
CA ARG A 77 -2.68 15.58 -8.86
C ARG A 77 -2.58 15.10 -7.41
N VAL A 78 -3.71 14.73 -6.83
CA VAL A 78 -3.81 14.16 -5.47
C VAL A 78 -4.44 12.78 -5.53
N LEU A 79 -3.85 11.82 -4.81
CA LEU A 79 -4.31 10.45 -4.75
C LEU A 79 -4.81 10.10 -3.35
N LEU A 80 -6.05 9.65 -3.26
CA LEU A 80 -6.70 9.31 -2.01
C LEU A 80 -7.01 7.81 -1.94
N GLN A 81 -6.85 7.22 -0.77
CA GLN A 81 -7.47 5.96 -0.41
C GLN A 81 -8.72 6.22 0.44
N ASP A 82 -9.60 5.25 0.59
CA ASP A 82 -10.94 5.50 1.14
C ASP A 82 -10.98 5.77 2.66
N PHE A 83 -10.05 5.27 3.47
CA PHE A 83 -10.08 5.54 4.91
C PHE A 83 -9.63 6.96 5.28
N THR A 84 -8.58 7.43 4.64
CA THR A 84 -7.99 8.74 4.91
C THR A 84 -8.48 9.83 3.96
N GLY A 85 -9.05 9.45 2.82
CA GLY A 85 -9.55 10.38 1.81
C GLY A 85 -11.00 10.81 2.01
N VAL A 86 -11.85 9.95 2.59
CA VAL A 86 -13.25 10.29 2.86
C VAL A 86 -13.39 11.55 3.73
N PRO A 87 -12.63 11.72 4.84
CA PRO A 87 -12.68 12.97 5.62
C PRO A 87 -12.42 14.22 4.79
N LEU A 88 -11.51 14.17 3.82
CA LEU A 88 -11.20 15.31 2.95
C LEU A 88 -12.37 15.65 2.02
N VAL A 89 -13.05 14.63 1.50
CA VAL A 89 -14.26 14.84 0.70
C VAL A 89 -15.41 15.37 1.57
N VAL A 90 -15.47 14.96 2.85
CA VAL A 90 -16.42 15.51 3.84
C VAL A 90 -16.16 17.00 4.06
N ASP A 91 -14.89 17.40 4.20
CA ASP A 91 -14.53 18.81 4.36
C ASP A 91 -14.89 19.64 3.12
N LEU A 92 -14.61 19.14 1.90
CA LEU A 92 -15.06 19.82 0.67
C LEU A 92 -16.59 19.96 0.60
N ALA A 93 -17.33 18.93 1.03
CA ALA A 93 -18.80 18.97 1.08
C ALA A 93 -19.28 20.02 2.11
N ALA A 94 -18.66 20.07 3.28
CA ALA A 94 -18.96 21.04 4.32
C ALA A 94 -18.61 22.47 3.91
N MET A 95 -17.48 22.68 3.21
CA MET A 95 -17.14 23.97 2.61
C MET A 95 -18.23 24.44 1.64
N ARG A 96 -18.78 23.54 0.78
CA ARG A 96 -19.92 23.88 -0.08
C ARG A 96 -21.17 24.26 0.70
N SER A 97 -21.47 23.55 1.77
CA SER A 97 -22.60 23.87 2.68
C SER A 97 -22.41 25.27 3.29
N ALA A 98 -21.21 25.58 3.77
CA ALA A 98 -20.88 26.89 4.33
C ALA A 98 -20.97 28.02 3.29
N VAL A 99 -20.45 27.81 2.08
CA VAL A 99 -20.53 28.76 0.98
C VAL A 99 -21.99 29.04 0.61
N LYS A 100 -22.84 27.99 0.54
CA LYS A 100 -24.28 28.14 0.30
C LYS A 100 -24.97 28.94 1.41
N ARG A 101 -24.65 28.66 2.70
CA ARG A 101 -25.17 29.43 3.84
C ARG A 101 -24.75 30.90 3.81
N SER A 102 -23.59 31.20 3.21
CA SER A 102 -23.13 32.57 3.00
C SER A 102 -23.76 33.28 1.79
N GLY A 103 -24.71 32.64 1.10
CA GLY A 103 -25.39 33.17 -0.08
C GLY A 103 -24.57 33.17 -1.35
N ARG A 104 -23.48 32.38 -1.41
CA ARG A 104 -22.61 32.26 -2.58
C ARG A 104 -22.82 30.94 -3.31
N GLU A 105 -22.29 30.87 -4.54
CA GLU A 105 -22.39 29.67 -5.40
C GLU A 105 -21.52 28.53 -4.87
N PRO A 106 -22.09 27.37 -4.52
CA PRO A 106 -21.33 26.22 -3.98
C PRO A 106 -20.22 25.71 -4.90
N LYS A 107 -20.37 25.86 -6.22
CA LYS A 107 -19.33 25.50 -7.22
C LYS A 107 -18.01 26.26 -7.09
N LEU A 108 -17.94 27.31 -6.27
CA LEU A 108 -16.67 27.96 -5.94
C LEU A 108 -15.70 27.03 -5.21
N VAL A 109 -16.23 25.99 -4.55
CA VAL A 109 -15.44 24.94 -3.92
C VAL A 109 -15.31 23.79 -4.90
N GLU A 110 -14.21 23.74 -5.61
CA GLU A 110 -13.82 22.66 -6.53
C GLU A 110 -12.34 22.32 -6.34
N PRO A 111 -11.96 21.05 -6.48
CA PRO A 111 -10.54 20.70 -6.58
C PRO A 111 -9.87 21.47 -7.72
N ARG A 112 -8.69 22.03 -7.46
CA ARG A 112 -7.89 22.80 -8.43
C ARG A 112 -6.90 21.93 -9.21
N VAL A 113 -6.65 20.73 -8.71
CA VAL A 113 -5.89 19.67 -9.38
C VAL A 113 -6.76 18.41 -9.42
N PRO A 114 -6.54 17.50 -10.37
CA PRO A 114 -7.25 16.24 -10.41
C PRO A 114 -7.10 15.46 -9.10
N VAL A 115 -8.21 14.98 -8.56
CA VAL A 115 -8.26 14.14 -7.35
C VAL A 115 -8.80 12.78 -7.74
N GLU A 116 -8.07 11.74 -7.41
CA GLU A 116 -8.44 10.36 -7.68
C GLU A 116 -8.52 9.59 -6.37
N LEU A 117 -9.68 9.03 -6.04
CA LEU A 117 -9.90 8.24 -4.84
C LEU A 117 -10.16 6.79 -5.24
N VAL A 118 -9.41 5.86 -4.61
CA VAL A 118 -9.60 4.42 -4.81
C VAL A 118 -10.13 3.79 -3.53
N ILE A 119 -11.21 3.00 -3.66
CA ILE A 119 -11.83 2.29 -2.54
C ILE A 119 -11.21 0.90 -2.44
N ASP A 120 -10.38 0.68 -1.41
CA ASP A 120 -9.53 -0.51 -1.35
C ASP A 120 -9.11 -0.97 0.06
N HIS A 121 -9.29 -0.17 1.09
CA HIS A 121 -8.75 -0.44 2.42
C HIS A 121 -9.73 -1.10 3.40
N SER A 122 -11.01 -1.15 3.10
CA SER A 122 -12.05 -1.64 4.02
C SER A 122 -12.35 -3.13 3.92
N VAL A 123 -11.89 -3.80 2.87
CA VAL A 123 -12.18 -5.23 2.65
C VAL A 123 -11.52 -6.08 3.73
N GLN A 124 -12.34 -6.85 4.45
CA GLN A 124 -11.90 -7.81 5.46
C GLN A 124 -12.04 -9.25 4.97
N VAL A 125 -11.12 -10.12 5.39
CA VAL A 125 -11.15 -11.55 5.11
C VAL A 125 -12.03 -12.27 6.14
N ASP A 126 -13.35 -12.06 6.06
CA ASP A 126 -14.32 -12.79 6.90
C ASP A 126 -14.42 -14.25 6.45
N PHE A 127 -14.43 -14.46 5.14
CA PHE A 127 -14.44 -15.79 4.52
C PHE A 127 -13.13 -16.05 3.78
N ALA A 128 -12.54 -17.22 4.04
CA ALA A 128 -11.32 -17.71 3.40
C ALA A 128 -11.48 -19.20 3.04
N ARG A 129 -10.67 -19.72 2.12
CA ARG A 129 -10.63 -21.14 1.70
C ARG A 129 -11.93 -21.70 1.09
N VAL A 130 -12.93 -20.87 0.82
CA VAL A 130 -14.18 -21.25 0.14
C VAL A 130 -14.23 -20.62 -1.24
N ALA A 131 -14.76 -21.35 -2.22
CA ALA A 131 -14.69 -20.93 -3.63
C ALA A 131 -15.36 -19.58 -3.94
N ASN A 132 -16.39 -19.20 -3.18
CA ASN A 132 -17.12 -17.94 -3.32
C ASN A 132 -16.70 -16.88 -2.28
N ALA A 133 -15.51 -17.00 -1.70
CA ALA A 133 -15.03 -16.07 -0.64
C ALA A 133 -15.11 -14.60 -1.05
N ILE A 134 -14.71 -14.27 -2.29
CA ILE A 134 -14.75 -12.89 -2.78
C ILE A 134 -16.17 -12.33 -2.79
N GLN A 135 -17.16 -13.08 -3.24
CA GLN A 135 -18.56 -12.64 -3.29
C GLN A 135 -19.12 -12.43 -1.88
N LEU A 136 -18.80 -13.34 -0.95
CA LEU A 136 -19.23 -13.25 0.44
C LEU A 136 -18.61 -12.03 1.14
N ASN A 137 -17.30 -11.85 1.00
CA ASN A 137 -16.58 -10.73 1.60
C ASN A 137 -17.04 -9.39 1.01
N MET A 138 -17.24 -9.29 -0.30
CA MET A 138 -17.75 -8.07 -0.94
C MET A 138 -19.18 -7.75 -0.51
N GLY A 139 -20.04 -8.77 -0.38
CA GLY A 139 -21.41 -8.57 0.13
C GLY A 139 -21.44 -7.99 1.56
N ILE A 140 -20.52 -8.42 2.43
CA ILE A 140 -20.36 -7.84 3.78
C ILE A 140 -19.77 -6.43 3.68
N GLU A 141 -18.76 -6.24 2.84
CA GLU A 141 -18.13 -4.95 2.59
C GLU A 141 -19.14 -3.86 2.25
N PHE A 142 -20.05 -4.12 1.30
CA PHE A 142 -21.08 -3.17 0.91
C PHE A 142 -22.09 -2.88 2.02
N LYS A 143 -22.41 -3.88 2.84
CA LYS A 143 -23.30 -3.68 4.01
C LYS A 143 -22.64 -2.80 5.08
N ARG A 144 -21.38 -3.09 5.41
CA ARG A 144 -20.61 -2.34 6.43
C ARG A 144 -20.37 -0.89 6.04
N ASN A 145 -20.20 -0.62 4.75
CA ASN A 145 -19.71 0.68 4.26
C ASN A 145 -20.75 1.46 3.47
N ARG A 146 -22.03 1.08 3.55
CA ARG A 146 -23.09 1.65 2.73
C ARG A 146 -23.15 3.18 2.80
N ALA A 147 -23.18 3.76 3.99
CA ALA A 147 -23.25 5.21 4.18
C ALA A 147 -22.06 5.94 3.55
N ARG A 148 -20.83 5.36 3.69
CA ARG A 148 -19.64 5.89 3.06
C ARG A 148 -19.72 5.84 1.53
N TYR A 149 -20.22 4.76 0.99
CA TYR A 149 -20.34 4.57 -0.45
C TYR A 149 -21.41 5.47 -1.08
N GLU A 150 -22.54 5.66 -0.40
CA GLU A 150 -23.57 6.62 -0.80
C GLU A 150 -22.99 8.05 -0.85
N PHE A 151 -22.22 8.44 0.17
CA PHE A 151 -21.56 9.73 0.21
C PHE A 151 -20.52 9.89 -0.91
N LEU A 152 -19.65 8.90 -1.10
CA LEU A 152 -18.62 8.95 -2.15
C LEU A 152 -19.24 9.01 -3.54
N LYS A 153 -20.33 8.25 -3.78
CA LYS A 153 -21.05 8.27 -5.05
C LYS A 153 -21.69 9.61 -5.33
N TRP A 154 -22.20 10.29 -4.29
CA TRP A 154 -22.63 11.68 -4.39
C TRP A 154 -21.45 12.59 -4.74
N GLY A 155 -20.33 12.48 -4.03
CA GLY A 155 -19.14 13.30 -4.24
C GLY A 155 -18.61 13.24 -5.67
N MET A 156 -18.55 12.04 -6.25
CA MET A 156 -18.15 11.81 -7.64
C MET A 156 -19.06 12.56 -8.66
N GLN A 157 -20.34 12.77 -8.33
CA GLN A 157 -21.26 13.51 -9.19
C GLN A 157 -21.26 15.01 -8.91
N ALA A 158 -20.96 15.40 -7.67
CA ALA A 158 -20.98 16.77 -7.21
C ALA A 158 -19.73 17.57 -7.60
N PHE A 159 -18.54 16.94 -7.61
CA PHE A 159 -17.25 17.56 -7.88
C PHE A 159 -16.70 17.11 -9.24
N ASP A 160 -16.51 18.04 -10.15
CA ASP A 160 -16.00 17.76 -11.51
C ASP A 160 -14.54 17.26 -11.47
N GLY A 161 -13.74 17.73 -10.51
CA GLY A 161 -12.34 17.34 -10.31
C GLY A 161 -12.11 16.05 -9.53
N LEU A 162 -13.16 15.38 -9.04
CA LEU A 162 -13.05 14.16 -8.23
C LEU A 162 -13.46 12.92 -9.02
N LYS A 163 -12.52 11.98 -9.16
CA LYS A 163 -12.78 10.64 -9.72
C LYS A 163 -12.71 9.59 -8.63
N ILE A 164 -13.64 8.63 -8.66
CA ILE A 164 -13.66 7.53 -7.70
C ILE A 164 -13.56 6.21 -8.43
N VAL A 165 -12.58 5.39 -8.03
CA VAL A 165 -12.46 4.00 -8.46
C VAL A 165 -13.24 3.14 -7.47
N PRO A 166 -14.25 2.39 -7.93
CA PRO A 166 -15.14 1.60 -7.07
C PRO A 166 -14.43 0.48 -6.31
N PRO A 167 -15.06 -0.09 -5.26
CA PRO A 167 -14.55 -1.27 -4.58
C PRO A 167 -14.35 -2.46 -5.51
N GLY A 168 -13.36 -3.29 -5.21
CA GLY A 168 -13.12 -4.54 -5.92
C GLY A 168 -12.37 -4.39 -7.25
N ILE A 169 -11.77 -3.23 -7.55
CA ILE A 169 -10.90 -3.02 -8.71
C ILE A 169 -9.44 -3.33 -8.38
N GLY A 170 -8.94 -2.79 -7.28
CA GLY A 170 -7.58 -2.99 -6.83
C GLY A 170 -7.17 -2.00 -5.76
N ILE A 171 -5.96 -2.18 -5.25
CA ILE A 171 -5.35 -1.28 -4.28
C ILE A 171 -4.89 0.01 -4.97
N VAL A 172 -5.05 1.13 -4.28
CA VAL A 172 -4.74 2.48 -4.79
C VAL A 172 -3.36 2.58 -5.46
N HIS A 173 -2.32 1.98 -4.86
CA HIS A 173 -0.96 2.08 -5.37
C HIS A 173 -0.77 1.29 -6.68
N GLN A 174 -1.36 0.11 -6.79
CA GLN A 174 -1.27 -0.71 -8.00
C GLN A 174 -2.16 -0.15 -9.10
N VAL A 175 -3.38 0.30 -8.78
CA VAL A 175 -4.27 1.00 -9.74
C VAL A 175 -3.60 2.28 -10.25
N ASN A 176 -2.90 3.01 -9.37
CA ASN A 176 -2.13 4.19 -9.77
C ASN A 176 -1.02 3.81 -10.76
N LEU A 177 -0.21 2.82 -10.43
CA LEU A 177 0.89 2.35 -11.27
C LEU A 177 0.40 1.84 -12.63
N GLU A 178 -0.65 1.00 -12.64
CA GLU A 178 -1.15 0.32 -13.82
C GLU A 178 -2.03 1.21 -14.72
N HIS A 179 -2.73 2.20 -14.16
CA HIS A 179 -3.79 2.93 -14.88
C HIS A 179 -3.75 4.45 -14.70
N LEU A 180 -3.73 4.98 -13.45
CA LEU A 180 -3.94 6.41 -13.21
C LEU A 180 -2.71 7.26 -13.57
N ALA A 181 -1.51 6.74 -13.41
CA ALA A 181 -0.26 7.43 -13.71
C ALA A 181 -0.13 7.79 -15.19
N ARG A 182 0.26 9.03 -15.47
CA ARG A 182 0.34 9.59 -16.81
C ARG A 182 1.78 9.70 -17.34
N GLY A 183 2.77 9.79 -16.42
CA GLY A 183 4.17 10.05 -16.73
C GLY A 183 4.45 11.51 -17.07
N VAL A 184 3.73 12.05 -18.04
CA VAL A 184 3.71 13.46 -18.42
C VAL A 184 2.26 13.93 -18.49
N VAL A 185 1.99 15.12 -17.97
CA VAL A 185 0.68 15.79 -17.99
C VAL A 185 0.73 16.90 -19.01
N GLU A 186 -0.37 17.11 -19.73
CA GLU A 186 -0.63 18.30 -20.53
C GLU A 186 -1.81 19.05 -19.89
N ASP A 187 -1.58 20.30 -19.51
CA ASP A 187 -2.60 21.16 -18.96
C ASP A 187 -2.36 22.61 -19.42
N ASP A 188 -3.42 23.25 -19.93
CA ASP A 188 -3.36 24.61 -20.49
C ASP A 188 -2.19 24.82 -21.50
N GLY A 189 -1.96 23.81 -22.34
CA GLY A 189 -0.90 23.81 -23.33
C GLY A 189 0.53 23.68 -22.78
N ALA A 190 0.69 23.45 -21.48
CA ALA A 190 1.97 23.17 -20.85
C ALA A 190 2.14 21.66 -20.60
N PHE A 191 3.30 21.13 -20.97
CA PHE A 191 3.72 19.76 -20.66
C PHE A 191 4.66 19.75 -19.47
N PHE A 192 4.40 18.86 -18.50
CA PHE A 192 5.18 18.75 -17.27
C PHE A 192 5.12 17.33 -16.67
N PRO A 193 6.06 16.98 -15.76
CA PRO A 193 6.06 15.65 -15.14
C PRO A 193 4.79 15.41 -14.32
N ASP A 194 4.25 14.18 -14.42
CA ASP A 194 3.27 13.72 -13.46
C ASP A 194 3.92 13.68 -12.06
N THR A 195 3.29 14.32 -11.09
CA THR A 195 3.72 14.38 -9.70
C THR A 195 2.52 14.35 -8.79
N LEU A 196 2.66 13.78 -7.60
CA LEU A 196 1.51 13.66 -6.71
C LEU A 196 1.87 13.65 -5.23
N VAL A 197 0.88 13.94 -4.40
CA VAL A 197 0.83 13.52 -3.01
C VAL A 197 -0.38 12.63 -2.80
N GLY A 198 -0.29 11.76 -1.79
CA GLY A 198 -1.40 10.86 -1.47
C GLY A 198 -1.63 10.72 0.02
N THR A 199 -2.83 10.28 0.39
CA THR A 199 -3.20 10.09 1.80
C THR A 199 -2.78 8.72 2.37
N ASP A 200 -1.92 8.00 1.65
CA ASP A 200 -1.35 6.74 2.11
C ASP A 200 0.18 6.78 2.06
N SER A 201 0.83 6.17 3.06
CA SER A 201 2.29 6.15 3.15
C SER A 201 2.95 5.43 1.96
N HIS A 202 2.30 4.42 1.37
CA HIS A 202 2.82 3.67 0.22
C HIS A 202 2.52 4.34 -1.15
N THR A 203 2.07 5.58 -1.16
CA THR A 203 2.02 6.43 -2.37
C THR A 203 3.37 6.42 -3.10
N THR A 204 4.45 6.26 -2.34
CA THR A 204 5.82 6.15 -2.84
C THR A 204 6.06 5.03 -3.84
N MET A 205 5.17 4.03 -3.96
CA MET A 205 5.26 2.98 -4.98
C MET A 205 5.41 3.54 -6.39
N ILE A 206 4.79 4.70 -6.65
CA ILE A 206 4.83 5.36 -7.94
C ILE A 206 6.22 5.87 -8.34
N ASN A 207 7.13 6.02 -7.36
CA ASN A 207 8.49 6.45 -7.63
C ASN A 207 9.28 5.43 -8.47
N GLY A 208 8.87 4.15 -8.47
CA GLY A 208 9.42 3.12 -9.33
C GLY A 208 9.13 3.33 -10.83
N LEU A 209 8.11 4.15 -11.15
CA LEU A 209 7.77 4.57 -12.51
C LEU A 209 8.47 5.88 -12.93
N GLY A 210 9.23 6.51 -12.04
CA GLY A 210 9.89 7.79 -12.27
C GLY A 210 9.01 9.00 -12.01
N ILE A 211 7.96 8.84 -11.22
CA ILE A 211 7.06 9.90 -10.78
C ILE A 211 7.38 10.27 -9.34
N VAL A 212 7.64 11.55 -9.07
CA VAL A 212 7.85 12.04 -7.71
C VAL A 212 6.52 12.12 -6.99
N GLY A 213 6.41 11.37 -5.89
CA GLY A 213 5.21 11.35 -5.07
C GLY A 213 5.47 10.70 -3.71
N TRP A 214 4.75 11.18 -2.68
CA TRP A 214 4.85 10.64 -1.31
C TRP A 214 3.55 10.78 -0.54
N GLY A 215 3.48 10.09 0.59
CA GLY A 215 2.34 10.16 1.51
C GLY A 215 2.40 11.40 2.38
N VAL A 216 1.26 12.07 2.52
CA VAL A 216 1.09 13.26 3.37
C VAL A 216 -0.09 13.09 4.33
N GLY A 217 -0.19 13.97 5.32
CA GLY A 217 -1.36 14.08 6.18
C GLY A 217 -2.60 14.59 5.44
N GLY A 218 -3.78 14.42 6.04
CA GLY A 218 -5.05 14.84 5.44
C GLY A 218 -5.08 16.33 5.12
N ILE A 219 -4.66 17.18 6.05
CA ILE A 219 -4.65 18.65 5.88
C ILE A 219 -3.78 19.08 4.70
N GLU A 220 -2.61 18.46 4.53
CA GLU A 220 -1.69 18.76 3.43
C GLU A 220 -2.26 18.30 2.08
N ALA A 221 -2.90 17.12 2.05
CA ALA A 221 -3.56 16.63 0.86
C ALA A 221 -4.75 17.53 0.48
N GLU A 222 -5.55 17.96 1.44
CA GLU A 222 -6.67 18.90 1.21
C GLU A 222 -6.18 20.26 0.70
N ALA A 223 -5.13 20.80 1.29
CA ALA A 223 -4.50 22.03 0.79
C ALA A 223 -4.04 21.87 -0.65
N ALA A 224 -3.41 20.73 -1.00
CA ALA A 224 -2.99 20.43 -2.37
C ALA A 224 -4.21 20.29 -3.32
N MET A 225 -5.31 19.66 -2.89
CA MET A 225 -6.56 19.59 -3.66
C MET A 225 -7.08 20.98 -4.01
N LEU A 226 -6.93 21.93 -3.11
CA LEU A 226 -7.34 23.33 -3.29
C LEU A 226 -6.30 24.19 -4.03
N GLY A 227 -5.22 23.58 -4.55
CA GLY A 227 -4.17 24.22 -5.33
C GLY A 227 -3.15 24.98 -4.50
N GLN A 228 -3.05 24.69 -3.20
CA GLN A 228 -1.96 25.20 -2.36
C GLN A 228 -0.70 24.35 -2.57
N PRO A 229 0.50 24.94 -2.51
CA PRO A 229 1.74 24.15 -2.48
C PRO A 229 1.84 23.27 -1.24
N VAL A 230 2.47 22.12 -1.37
CA VAL A 230 2.97 21.35 -0.24
C VAL A 230 4.35 21.88 0.12
N TYR A 231 4.50 22.39 1.34
CA TYR A 231 5.77 22.92 1.82
C TYR A 231 6.58 21.81 2.46
N PHE A 232 7.84 21.71 2.10
CA PHE A 232 8.77 20.77 2.74
C PHE A 232 10.17 21.36 2.81
N LEU A 233 10.90 20.97 3.85
CA LEU A 233 12.29 21.38 4.02
C LEU A 233 13.13 20.80 2.87
N THR A 234 14.00 21.60 2.27
CA THR A 234 14.92 21.14 1.23
C THR A 234 15.61 19.83 1.67
N PRO A 235 15.45 18.69 0.98
CA PRO A 235 15.82 17.41 1.55
C PRO A 235 17.32 17.11 1.40
N ASP A 236 17.81 16.27 2.30
CA ASP A 236 18.98 15.45 1.99
C ASP A 236 18.58 14.38 0.95
N VAL A 237 19.46 14.13 -0.01
CA VAL A 237 19.25 13.07 -1.00
C VAL A 237 20.34 12.01 -0.87
N ILE A 238 19.93 10.79 -0.58
CA ILE A 238 20.80 9.62 -0.48
C ILE A 238 20.79 8.89 -1.82
N GLY A 239 21.93 8.86 -2.50
CA GLY A 239 22.11 8.03 -3.69
C GLY A 239 22.36 6.57 -3.31
N VAL A 240 21.66 5.64 -3.92
CA VAL A 240 21.94 4.20 -3.80
C VAL A 240 22.43 3.70 -5.15
N ASN A 241 23.73 3.44 -5.23
CA ASN A 241 24.36 2.86 -6.42
C ASN A 241 24.14 1.34 -6.43
N LEU A 242 23.29 0.86 -7.33
CA LEU A 242 23.05 -0.55 -7.56
C LEU A 242 24.00 -1.07 -8.65
N SER A 243 24.66 -2.19 -8.39
CA SER A 243 25.52 -2.89 -9.33
C SER A 243 25.15 -4.37 -9.43
N GLY A 244 25.67 -5.06 -10.44
CA GLY A 244 25.41 -6.47 -10.64
C GLY A 244 23.94 -6.80 -10.95
N LYS A 245 23.59 -8.08 -10.79
CA LYS A 245 22.22 -8.61 -10.97
C LYS A 245 21.90 -9.62 -9.87
N PRO A 246 20.63 -9.77 -9.47
CA PRO A 246 20.24 -10.80 -8.51
C PRO A 246 20.61 -12.20 -8.99
N ALA A 247 21.06 -13.06 -8.07
CA ALA A 247 21.36 -14.46 -8.36
C ALA A 247 20.06 -15.26 -8.64
N ALA A 248 20.21 -16.41 -9.29
CA ALA A 248 19.07 -17.30 -9.51
C ALA A 248 18.43 -17.71 -8.17
N GLY A 249 17.09 -17.68 -8.11
CA GLY A 249 16.31 -17.99 -6.89
C GLY A 249 16.09 -16.79 -5.96
N VAL A 250 16.78 -15.67 -6.16
CA VAL A 250 16.53 -14.41 -5.46
C VAL A 250 15.35 -13.69 -6.09
N THR A 251 14.43 -13.23 -5.28
CA THR A 251 13.21 -12.51 -5.69
C THR A 251 13.34 -11.00 -5.46
N ALA A 252 12.47 -10.21 -6.08
CA ALA A 252 12.37 -8.77 -5.80
C ALA A 252 12.13 -8.49 -4.31
N THR A 253 11.43 -9.39 -3.61
CA THR A 253 11.20 -9.29 -2.16
C THR A 253 12.51 -9.37 -1.39
N ASP A 254 13.42 -10.26 -1.76
CA ASP A 254 14.73 -10.39 -1.09
C ASP A 254 15.57 -9.13 -1.27
N VAL A 255 15.51 -8.53 -2.46
CA VAL A 255 16.18 -7.26 -2.76
C VAL A 255 15.61 -6.15 -1.88
N VAL A 256 14.28 -6.00 -1.82
CA VAL A 256 13.66 -4.90 -1.05
C VAL A 256 13.87 -5.07 0.46
N LEU A 257 13.87 -6.29 0.99
CA LEU A 257 14.18 -6.52 2.40
C LEU A 257 15.64 -6.16 2.72
N THR A 258 16.56 -6.48 1.83
CA THR A 258 17.98 -6.11 1.96
C THR A 258 18.17 -4.58 1.90
N VAL A 259 17.52 -3.91 0.96
CA VAL A 259 17.50 -2.44 0.84
C VAL A 259 16.92 -1.81 2.10
N THR A 260 15.81 -2.37 2.63
CA THR A 260 15.15 -1.86 3.85
C THR A 260 16.07 -1.94 5.07
N GLU A 261 16.74 -3.05 5.27
CA GLU A 261 17.73 -3.21 6.33
C GLU A 261 18.89 -2.21 6.19
N MET A 262 19.46 -2.10 4.98
CA MET A 262 20.59 -1.21 4.67
C MET A 262 20.24 0.26 4.93
N LEU A 263 19.10 0.72 4.42
CA LEU A 263 18.66 2.11 4.54
C LEU A 263 18.27 2.48 5.97
N ARG A 264 17.66 1.54 6.72
CA ARG A 264 17.42 1.75 8.16
C ARG A 264 18.71 1.92 8.94
N LYS A 265 19.73 1.12 8.66
CA LYS A 265 21.07 1.27 9.25
C LYS A 265 21.71 2.61 8.88
N ALA A 266 21.48 3.10 7.66
CA ALA A 266 21.96 4.39 7.18
C ALA A 266 21.18 5.60 7.70
N LYS A 267 20.08 5.40 8.47
CA LYS A 267 19.27 6.46 9.10
C LYS A 267 18.73 7.48 8.09
N VAL A 268 18.03 7.01 7.08
CA VAL A 268 17.47 7.83 5.98
C VAL A 268 16.13 8.49 6.30
N VAL A 269 15.72 8.51 7.56
CA VAL A 269 14.42 9.06 7.98
C VAL A 269 14.27 10.52 7.53
N GLY A 270 13.16 10.80 6.82
CA GLY A 270 12.84 12.14 6.31
C GLY A 270 13.69 12.58 5.10
N LYS A 271 14.54 11.72 4.57
CA LYS A 271 15.39 12.02 3.40
C LYS A 271 14.75 11.49 2.12
N PHE A 272 15.20 12.02 0.99
CA PHE A 272 14.95 11.41 -0.32
C PHE A 272 15.99 10.31 -0.55
N VAL A 273 15.54 9.19 -1.11
CA VAL A 273 16.42 8.14 -1.62
C VAL A 273 16.27 8.05 -3.13
N GLU A 274 17.37 8.08 -3.87
CA GLU A 274 17.39 7.97 -5.33
C GLU A 274 18.29 6.81 -5.74
N PHE A 275 17.75 5.87 -6.52
CA PHE A 275 18.46 4.70 -7.00
C PHE A 275 19.10 4.98 -8.35
N HIS A 276 20.39 4.65 -8.49
CA HIS A 276 21.17 4.88 -9.69
C HIS A 276 22.17 3.74 -9.95
N GLY A 277 22.94 3.85 -11.02
CA GLY A 277 23.94 2.86 -11.40
C GLY A 277 23.42 1.78 -12.35
N GLU A 278 24.32 0.93 -12.83
CA GLU A 278 24.00 -0.07 -13.86
C GLU A 278 22.99 -1.14 -13.40
N GLY A 279 23.06 -1.55 -12.13
CA GLY A 279 22.11 -2.49 -11.54
C GLY A 279 20.68 -1.94 -11.56
N ALA A 280 20.49 -0.63 -11.25
CA ALA A 280 19.18 0.00 -11.27
C ALA A 280 18.55 0.01 -12.67
N SER A 281 19.36 0.17 -13.72
CA SER A 281 18.91 0.15 -15.13
C SER A 281 18.47 -1.24 -15.60
N THR A 282 18.80 -2.31 -14.87
CA THR A 282 18.39 -3.67 -15.22
C THR A 282 17.09 -4.11 -14.56
N LEU A 283 16.64 -3.40 -13.51
CA LEU A 283 15.41 -3.74 -12.79
C LEU A 283 14.18 -3.28 -13.59
N PRO A 284 13.23 -4.16 -13.90
CA PRO A 284 11.95 -3.77 -14.50
C PRO A 284 11.12 -2.94 -13.52
N VAL A 285 10.19 -2.13 -14.04
CA VAL A 285 9.37 -1.22 -13.22
C VAL A 285 8.66 -1.91 -12.05
N PRO A 286 8.08 -3.11 -12.16
CA PRO A 286 7.48 -3.78 -11.01
C PRO A 286 8.44 -4.05 -9.85
N GLU A 287 9.72 -4.34 -10.14
CA GLU A 287 10.76 -4.51 -9.10
C GLU A 287 11.15 -3.17 -8.46
N ARG A 288 11.33 -2.11 -9.29
CA ARG A 288 11.56 -0.74 -8.80
C ARG A 288 10.40 -0.28 -7.92
N ALA A 289 9.15 -0.56 -8.33
CA ALA A 289 7.95 -0.21 -7.59
C ALA A 289 7.87 -0.96 -6.25
N THR A 290 8.30 -2.23 -6.20
CA THR A 290 8.41 -3.01 -4.96
C THR A 290 9.38 -2.34 -3.97
N ILE A 291 10.54 -1.88 -4.45
CA ILE A 291 11.55 -1.17 -3.63
C ILE A 291 11.01 0.19 -3.18
N ALA A 292 10.42 0.95 -4.08
CA ALA A 292 9.87 2.28 -3.82
C ALA A 292 8.68 2.22 -2.83
N ASN A 293 7.85 1.17 -2.91
CA ASN A 293 6.71 0.95 -2.02
C ASN A 293 7.13 0.91 -0.55
N MET A 294 8.27 0.33 -0.23
CA MET A 294 8.76 0.20 1.14
C MET A 294 9.55 1.43 1.64
N ALA A 295 9.45 2.58 0.97
CA ALA A 295 10.07 3.83 1.47
C ALA A 295 9.66 4.17 2.91
N PRO A 296 8.40 4.06 3.32
CA PRO A 296 8.01 4.26 4.72
C PRO A 296 8.67 3.28 5.68
N GLU A 297 8.87 2.03 5.29
CA GLU A 297 9.46 1.00 6.12
C GLU A 297 10.96 1.24 6.34
N TYR A 298 11.71 1.68 5.33
CA TYR A 298 13.09 2.12 5.57
C TYR A 298 13.19 3.57 6.05
N GLY A 299 12.09 4.34 6.07
CA GLY A 299 11.96 5.65 6.70
C GLY A 299 12.21 6.84 5.79
N ALA A 300 12.40 6.63 4.48
CA ALA A 300 12.58 7.72 3.53
C ALA A 300 11.25 8.35 3.11
N THR A 301 11.30 9.62 2.68
CA THR A 301 10.15 10.31 2.10
C THR A 301 9.82 9.75 0.72
N ILE A 302 10.82 9.44 -0.11
CA ILE A 302 10.67 8.80 -1.43
C ILE A 302 11.75 7.75 -1.63
N GLY A 303 11.48 6.79 -2.55
CA GLY A 303 12.46 5.82 -3.05
C GLY A 303 12.45 5.82 -4.57
N PHE A 304 13.15 6.76 -5.18
CA PHE A 304 12.94 7.19 -6.55
C PHE A 304 13.87 6.50 -7.56
N PHE A 305 13.30 6.09 -8.69
CA PHE A 305 14.02 5.61 -9.88
C PHE A 305 13.73 6.55 -11.05
N PRO A 306 14.72 7.12 -11.73
CA PRO A 306 14.52 7.96 -12.90
C PRO A 306 13.84 7.22 -14.08
N VAL A 307 13.15 7.98 -14.93
CA VAL A 307 12.49 7.47 -16.14
C VAL A 307 13.51 7.01 -17.17
N ASP A 308 13.33 5.79 -17.68
CA ASP A 308 14.17 5.21 -18.73
C ASP A 308 13.35 4.39 -19.76
N GLU A 309 14.02 3.63 -20.58
CA GLU A 309 13.35 2.80 -21.61
C GLU A 309 12.49 1.69 -20.98
N LEU A 310 12.87 1.12 -19.83
CA LEU A 310 12.03 0.15 -19.12
C LEU A 310 10.74 0.77 -18.58
N THR A 311 10.78 2.06 -18.22
CA THR A 311 9.56 2.83 -17.89
C THR A 311 8.63 2.93 -19.10
N CYS A 312 9.18 3.27 -20.28
CA CYS A 312 8.40 3.36 -21.51
C CYS A 312 7.79 2.00 -21.90
N GLN A 313 8.56 0.92 -21.80
CA GLN A 313 8.07 -0.44 -22.04
C GLN A 313 6.94 -0.83 -21.09
N TYR A 314 7.06 -0.52 -19.80
CA TYR A 314 6.01 -0.77 -18.81
C TYR A 314 4.72 0.00 -19.13
N LEU A 315 4.82 1.27 -19.50
CA LEU A 315 3.66 2.07 -19.88
C LEU A 315 2.93 1.48 -21.08
N LEU A 316 3.68 0.99 -22.10
CA LEU A 316 3.09 0.28 -23.25
C LEU A 316 2.43 -1.04 -22.81
N ALA A 317 3.13 -1.84 -22.01
CA ALA A 317 2.64 -3.13 -21.52
C ALA A 317 1.38 -2.99 -20.65
N THR A 318 1.22 -1.87 -19.96
CA THR A 318 0.03 -1.56 -19.15
C THR A 318 -1.07 -0.81 -19.93
N GLY A 319 -0.97 -0.80 -21.28
CA GLY A 319 -2.05 -0.39 -22.17
C GLY A 319 -2.08 1.10 -22.52
N ARG A 320 -1.09 1.93 -22.08
CA ARG A 320 -0.97 3.32 -22.50
C ARG A 320 -0.72 3.39 -24.03
N SER A 321 -1.24 4.44 -24.65
CA SER A 321 -1.09 4.59 -26.10
C SER A 321 0.38 4.85 -26.49
N LYS A 322 0.76 4.42 -27.71
CA LYS A 322 2.09 4.71 -28.24
C LYS A 322 2.38 6.21 -28.24
N GLN A 323 1.40 7.03 -28.60
CA GLN A 323 1.52 8.49 -28.62
C GLN A 323 1.86 9.05 -27.23
N GLN A 324 1.15 8.61 -26.18
CA GLN A 324 1.43 9.01 -24.80
C GLN A 324 2.86 8.62 -24.39
N VAL A 325 3.28 7.41 -24.68
CA VAL A 325 4.62 6.92 -24.31
C VAL A 325 5.72 7.65 -25.09
N ASP A 326 5.51 7.93 -26.37
CA ASP A 326 6.44 8.74 -27.17
C ASP A 326 6.54 10.18 -26.63
N THR A 327 5.44 10.77 -26.15
CA THR A 327 5.44 12.07 -25.48
C THR A 327 6.25 12.02 -24.18
N VAL A 328 6.07 10.99 -23.34
CA VAL A 328 6.87 10.79 -22.12
C VAL A 328 8.36 10.74 -22.44
N ARG A 329 8.75 9.88 -23.40
CA ARG A 329 10.15 9.76 -23.82
C ARG A 329 10.72 11.09 -24.32
N ALA A 330 10.01 11.74 -25.21
CA ALA A 330 10.44 13.02 -25.80
C ALA A 330 10.57 14.13 -24.73
N TYR A 331 9.63 14.20 -23.80
CA TYR A 331 9.65 15.20 -22.73
C TYR A 331 10.88 15.02 -21.81
N TYR A 332 11.07 13.80 -21.28
CA TYR A 332 12.21 13.53 -20.39
C TYR A 332 13.55 13.67 -21.11
N GLN A 333 13.64 13.37 -22.41
CA GLN A 333 14.83 13.67 -23.23
C GLN A 333 15.05 15.17 -23.38
N ALA A 334 14.01 15.94 -23.69
CA ALA A 334 14.08 17.39 -23.82
C ALA A 334 14.50 18.09 -22.53
N GLN A 335 14.15 17.52 -21.38
CA GLN A 335 14.52 18.01 -20.05
C GLN A 335 15.90 17.52 -19.57
N GLY A 336 16.56 16.62 -20.29
CA GLY A 336 17.81 15.99 -19.85
C GLY A 336 17.62 15.11 -18.60
N LEU A 337 16.44 14.46 -18.45
CA LEU A 337 16.04 13.63 -17.32
C LEU A 337 15.84 12.15 -17.70
N PHE A 338 16.06 11.78 -18.97
CA PHE A 338 15.83 10.43 -19.46
C PHE A 338 17.06 9.55 -19.25
N GLY A 339 16.86 8.42 -18.59
CA GLY A 339 17.88 7.42 -18.29
C GLY A 339 18.28 7.39 -16.81
N ILE A 340 18.73 6.23 -16.36
CA ILE A 340 19.28 6.05 -15.01
C ILE A 340 20.69 6.66 -14.95
N PRO A 341 20.96 7.62 -14.04
CA PRO A 341 22.30 8.20 -13.89
C PRO A 341 23.35 7.15 -13.54
N LYS A 342 24.54 7.31 -14.09
CA LYS A 342 25.72 6.54 -13.68
C LYS A 342 26.32 7.10 -12.40
N LYS A 343 27.14 6.29 -11.74
CA LYS A 343 27.89 6.74 -10.56
C LYS A 343 28.71 7.99 -10.87
N GLY A 344 28.51 9.06 -10.08
CA GLY A 344 29.21 10.33 -10.21
C GLY A 344 28.59 11.35 -11.18
N GLU A 345 27.46 11.03 -11.84
CA GLU A 345 26.75 11.99 -12.70
C GLU A 345 25.89 12.99 -11.89
N CYS A 346 25.34 12.55 -10.75
CA CYS A 346 24.62 13.41 -9.81
C CYS A 346 25.38 13.54 -8.49
N ASP A 347 25.18 14.68 -7.82
CA ASP A 347 25.72 14.94 -6.49
C ASP A 347 24.67 14.55 -5.43
N TYR A 348 25.05 13.69 -4.47
CA TYR A 348 24.17 13.23 -3.39
C TYR A 348 24.76 13.61 -2.03
N THR A 349 23.89 13.77 -1.03
CA THR A 349 24.32 14.02 0.36
C THR A 349 25.19 12.88 0.87
N GLN A 350 24.83 11.65 0.51
CA GLN A 350 25.60 10.43 0.77
C GLN A 350 25.33 9.42 -0.35
N VAL A 351 26.32 8.59 -0.66
CA VAL A 351 26.15 7.46 -1.58
C VAL A 351 26.32 6.16 -0.80
N LEU A 352 25.39 5.24 -1.00
CA LEU A 352 25.43 3.86 -0.52
C LEU A 352 25.61 2.92 -1.72
N GLU A 353 26.27 1.79 -1.50
CA GLU A 353 26.56 0.80 -2.54
C GLU A 353 25.84 -0.50 -2.21
N LEU A 354 25.21 -1.12 -3.21
CA LEU A 354 24.64 -2.45 -3.11
C LEU A 354 24.92 -3.24 -4.39
N ASP A 355 25.68 -4.32 -4.27
CA ASP A 355 25.81 -5.32 -5.31
C ASP A 355 24.63 -6.31 -5.21
N LEU A 356 23.75 -6.29 -6.22
CA LEU A 356 22.56 -7.15 -6.29
C LEU A 356 22.91 -8.64 -6.29
N SER A 357 24.11 -9.02 -6.74
CA SER A 357 24.59 -10.42 -6.71
C SER A 357 24.86 -10.94 -5.29
N SER A 358 25.02 -10.04 -4.33
CA SER A 358 25.27 -10.39 -2.91
C SER A 358 23.96 -10.69 -2.15
N VAL A 359 22.79 -10.35 -2.71
CA VAL A 359 21.51 -10.55 -2.05
C VAL A 359 21.20 -12.04 -1.90
N LYS A 360 20.69 -12.41 -0.73
CA LYS A 360 20.30 -13.79 -0.38
C LYS A 360 18.81 -13.90 -0.15
N PRO A 361 18.20 -15.08 -0.42
CA PRO A 361 16.81 -15.35 -0.03
C PRO A 361 16.58 -15.04 1.44
N SER A 362 15.54 -14.28 1.74
CA SER A 362 15.36 -13.68 3.04
C SER A 362 13.88 -13.56 3.42
N VAL A 363 13.62 -13.49 4.72
CA VAL A 363 12.36 -13.06 5.32
C VAL A 363 12.62 -11.88 6.24
N ALA A 364 11.58 -11.17 6.68
CA ALA A 364 11.74 -10.14 7.71
C ALA A 364 10.74 -10.33 8.84
N GLY A 365 11.19 -10.23 10.07
CA GLY A 365 10.38 -10.39 11.26
C GLY A 365 11.14 -10.85 12.49
N PRO A 366 10.41 -11.20 13.54
CA PRO A 366 8.94 -11.38 13.61
C PRO A 366 8.13 -10.10 13.90
N LYS A 367 8.77 -8.94 14.07
CA LYS A 367 8.09 -7.73 14.56
C LYS A 367 8.27 -6.48 13.68
N ARG A 368 9.27 -6.46 12.79
CA ARG A 368 9.60 -5.26 12.00
C ARG A 368 10.06 -5.62 10.58
N PRO A 369 9.76 -4.78 9.57
CA PRO A 369 10.17 -5.02 8.18
C PRO A 369 11.70 -5.00 7.96
N GLN A 370 12.44 -4.25 8.79
CA GLN A 370 13.90 -4.15 8.71
C GLN A 370 14.64 -5.27 9.45
N ASP A 371 13.95 -6.11 10.20
CA ASP A 371 14.55 -7.23 10.92
C ASP A 371 14.69 -8.41 9.94
N ARG A 372 15.60 -8.25 8.94
CA ARG A 372 15.85 -9.24 7.89
C ARG A 372 16.60 -10.44 8.46
N ILE A 373 16.16 -11.62 8.06
CA ILE A 373 16.74 -12.91 8.42
C ILE A 373 16.96 -13.68 7.11
N GLU A 374 18.17 -14.13 6.86
CA GLU A 374 18.43 -15.04 5.74
C GLU A 374 17.67 -16.35 5.92
N LEU A 375 17.06 -16.86 4.84
CA LEU A 375 16.12 -17.98 4.92
C LEU A 375 16.68 -19.21 5.65
N HIS A 376 17.94 -19.56 5.38
CA HIS A 376 18.61 -20.69 6.05
C HIS A 376 18.80 -20.50 7.57
N SER A 377 18.75 -19.28 8.06
CA SER A 377 18.93 -18.93 9.48
C SER A 377 17.60 -18.81 10.24
N LEU A 378 16.45 -18.82 9.55
CA LEU A 378 15.14 -18.54 10.16
C LEU A 378 14.81 -19.48 11.32
N LYS A 379 14.98 -20.77 11.15
CA LYS A 379 14.72 -21.79 12.21
C LYS A 379 15.49 -21.47 13.50
N GLY A 380 16.79 -21.25 13.37
CA GLY A 380 17.64 -20.95 14.52
C GLY A 380 17.26 -19.63 15.19
N LYS A 381 16.99 -18.59 14.39
CA LYS A 381 16.62 -17.27 14.89
C LYS A 381 15.25 -17.27 15.58
N PHE A 382 14.29 -18.00 15.04
CA PHE A 382 12.98 -18.14 15.68
C PHE A 382 13.10 -18.82 17.06
N LEU A 383 13.84 -19.93 17.15
CA LEU A 383 14.05 -20.64 18.43
C LEU A 383 14.81 -19.79 19.46
N GLU A 384 15.79 -18.99 19.01
CA GLU A 384 16.48 -18.01 19.85
C GLU A 384 15.48 -16.99 20.43
N LEU A 385 14.65 -16.38 19.57
CA LEU A 385 13.66 -15.39 19.96
C LEU A 385 12.54 -15.98 20.83
N LEU A 386 12.16 -17.23 20.60
CA LEU A 386 11.17 -17.95 21.41
C LEU A 386 11.62 -18.04 22.87
N ALA A 387 12.92 -18.32 23.11
CA ALA A 387 13.48 -18.46 24.44
C ALA A 387 13.95 -17.13 25.07
N ALA A 388 14.28 -16.14 24.26
CA ALA A 388 14.77 -14.85 24.76
C ALA A 388 13.71 -14.13 25.61
N PRO A 389 14.11 -13.41 26.69
CA PRO A 389 13.16 -12.74 27.57
C PRO A 389 12.44 -11.57 26.86
N SER A 390 11.23 -11.25 27.32
CA SER A 390 10.50 -10.06 26.89
C SER A 390 11.29 -8.79 27.31
N PRO A 391 11.31 -7.70 26.51
CA PRO A 391 10.59 -7.50 25.22
C PRO A 391 11.36 -7.95 23.97
N THR A 392 12.60 -8.45 24.13
CA THR A 392 13.45 -8.88 22.99
C THR A 392 12.93 -10.14 22.32
N GLY A 393 12.38 -11.06 23.10
CA GLY A 393 11.80 -12.31 22.64
C GLY A 393 10.45 -12.60 23.30
N TYR A 394 10.11 -13.89 23.37
CA TYR A 394 8.81 -14.35 23.85
C TYR A 394 8.82 -15.00 25.23
N GLY A 395 10.01 -15.20 25.83
CA GLY A 395 10.17 -15.68 27.21
C GLY A 395 9.74 -17.13 27.44
N LYS A 396 9.67 -17.96 26.40
CA LYS A 396 9.25 -19.35 26.53
C LYS A 396 10.42 -20.24 26.98
N PRO A 397 10.22 -21.14 27.96
CA PRO A 397 11.23 -22.12 28.34
C PRO A 397 11.63 -23.01 27.14
N LYS A 398 12.91 -23.36 27.08
CA LYS A 398 13.45 -24.17 25.95
C LYS A 398 12.81 -25.54 25.82
N ASP A 399 12.39 -26.14 26.93
CA ASP A 399 11.70 -27.43 27.00
C ASP A 399 10.22 -27.33 26.53
N GLU A 400 9.66 -26.13 26.46
CA GLU A 400 8.33 -25.90 25.92
C GLU A 400 8.32 -25.67 24.40
N ALA A 401 9.46 -25.46 23.77
CA ALA A 401 9.54 -25.15 22.33
C ALA A 401 8.86 -26.21 21.44
N GLY A 402 8.89 -27.48 21.85
CA GLY A 402 8.24 -28.59 21.13
C GLY A 402 6.85 -28.96 21.65
N LYS A 403 6.31 -28.19 22.62
CA LYS A 403 5.02 -28.50 23.22
C LYS A 403 3.88 -28.29 22.22
N ARG A 404 2.95 -29.26 22.20
CA ARG A 404 1.76 -29.24 21.35
C ARG A 404 0.51 -29.16 22.19
N PHE A 405 -0.49 -28.46 21.70
CA PHE A 405 -1.77 -28.25 22.36
C PHE A 405 -2.89 -28.73 21.44
N HIS A 406 -3.75 -29.59 22.00
CA HIS A 406 -4.81 -30.23 21.26
C HIS A 406 -6.18 -29.71 21.70
N ALA A 407 -7.10 -29.54 20.76
CA ALA A 407 -8.51 -29.33 21.05
C ALA A 407 -9.34 -30.39 20.37
N ILE A 408 -10.24 -31.01 21.13
CA ILE A 408 -11.30 -31.88 20.61
C ILE A 408 -12.52 -31.02 20.35
N VAL A 409 -13.21 -31.26 19.25
CA VAL A 409 -14.24 -30.42 18.68
C VAL A 409 -15.57 -30.54 19.46
N GLU A 410 -15.66 -29.83 20.58
CA GLU A 410 -16.95 -29.31 21.06
C GLU A 410 -16.88 -27.79 20.99
N PRO A 411 -17.87 -27.11 20.39
CA PRO A 411 -17.83 -25.67 20.35
C PRO A 411 -17.83 -25.13 21.79
N PRO A 412 -16.84 -24.30 22.20
CA PRO A 412 -16.94 -23.64 23.48
C PRO A 412 -18.23 -22.81 23.50
N PRO A 413 -18.90 -22.70 24.64
CA PRO A 413 -19.97 -21.73 24.80
C PRO A 413 -19.41 -20.36 24.39
N VAL A 414 -20.14 -19.65 23.55
CA VAL A 414 -19.71 -18.43 22.87
C VAL A 414 -19.67 -17.26 23.87
N ASP A 415 -18.64 -17.25 24.72
CA ASP A 415 -18.16 -16.03 25.38
C ASP A 415 -16.89 -15.50 24.72
N THR A 416 -16.68 -15.89 23.48
CA THR A 416 -15.60 -15.35 22.69
C THR A 416 -15.87 -13.89 22.38
N VAL A 417 -14.93 -13.05 22.75
CA VAL A 417 -14.78 -11.74 22.14
C VAL A 417 -14.88 -11.97 20.64
N LYS A 418 -16.04 -11.65 20.08
CA LYS A 418 -16.30 -11.84 18.66
C LYS A 418 -15.28 -10.98 17.94
N GLY A 419 -14.28 -11.63 17.35
CA GLY A 419 -13.15 -10.97 16.72
C GLY A 419 -13.63 -9.86 15.82
N GLY A 420 -12.94 -8.77 15.86
CA GLY A 420 -13.10 -7.42 15.29
C GLY A 420 -14.02 -7.19 14.08
N GLY A 421 -15.09 -7.86 13.92
CA GLY A 421 -16.02 -7.67 12.82
C GLY A 421 -17.47 -7.85 13.20
N ALA A 422 -17.74 -8.51 14.31
CA ALA A 422 -19.09 -8.66 14.81
C ALA A 422 -19.34 -7.62 15.89
N GLN A 423 -19.60 -6.41 15.49
CA GLN A 423 -20.19 -5.45 16.37
C GLN A 423 -21.69 -5.72 16.34
N GLU A 424 -22.30 -6.02 17.50
CA GLU A 424 -23.73 -6.14 17.63
C GLU A 424 -24.39 -4.78 17.34
N SER A 425 -25.63 -4.81 16.85
CA SER A 425 -26.45 -3.63 16.60
C SER A 425 -26.52 -2.68 17.82
N ASP A 426 -26.93 -1.45 17.61
CA ASP A 426 -27.02 -0.36 18.60
C ASP A 426 -27.70 -0.71 19.93
N ASP A 427 -28.43 -1.79 20.02
CA ASP A 427 -28.99 -2.37 21.22
C ASP A 427 -28.01 -3.29 21.97
N GLY A 428 -26.75 -3.30 21.55
CA GLY A 428 -25.73 -4.23 22.03
C GLY A 428 -25.38 -4.09 23.50
N PRO A 429 -24.96 -5.21 24.11
CA PRO A 429 -24.71 -5.30 25.56
C PRO A 429 -23.55 -4.43 26.07
N VAL A 430 -22.72 -3.87 25.20
CA VAL A 430 -21.55 -3.05 25.61
C VAL A 430 -22.01 -1.74 26.24
N ALA A 431 -22.95 -1.03 25.63
CA ALA A 431 -23.48 0.21 26.19
C ALA A 431 -24.22 -0.03 27.52
N GLN A 432 -24.90 -1.18 27.66
CA GLN A 432 -25.58 -1.56 28.90
C GLN A 432 -24.60 -2.02 30.00
N LYS A 433 -23.52 -2.73 29.64
CA LYS A 433 -22.54 -3.24 30.60
C LYS A 433 -21.59 -2.16 31.13
N THR A 434 -21.32 -1.11 30.35
CA THR A 434 -20.39 -0.04 30.73
C THR A 434 -21.10 1.20 31.30
N GLY A 435 -22.42 1.26 31.32
CA GLY A 435 -23.18 2.41 31.78
C GLY A 435 -23.09 3.64 30.87
N ILE A 436 -22.60 3.46 29.67
CA ILE A 436 -22.46 4.52 28.65
C ILE A 436 -23.79 4.71 27.94
N SER A 437 -24.15 5.96 27.71
CA SER A 437 -25.38 6.31 26.99
C SER A 437 -25.35 5.77 25.55
N GLN A 438 -26.47 5.22 25.07
CA GLN A 438 -26.65 4.80 23.67
C GLN A 438 -26.33 5.88 22.61
N LYS A 439 -26.15 7.14 23.05
CA LYS A 439 -25.75 8.25 22.18
C LYS A 439 -24.24 8.38 22.00
N ASP A 440 -23.47 7.65 22.77
CA ASP A 440 -22.01 7.73 22.75
C ASP A 440 -21.44 6.59 21.89
N THR A 441 -21.23 6.87 20.63
CA THR A 441 -20.77 5.90 19.62
C THR A 441 -19.25 5.82 19.50
N ASN A 442 -18.51 6.56 20.35
CA ASN A 442 -17.07 6.50 20.36
C ASN A 442 -16.58 5.20 21.02
N PRO A 443 -15.52 4.57 20.52
CA PRO A 443 -14.91 3.41 21.17
C PRO A 443 -14.46 3.79 22.59
N GLN A 444 -14.92 3.04 23.58
CA GLN A 444 -14.67 3.36 24.99
C GLN A 444 -13.70 2.38 25.65
N THR A 445 -13.38 1.29 24.97
CA THR A 445 -12.44 0.28 25.46
C THR A 445 -11.21 0.19 24.58
N GLU A 446 -10.08 -0.23 25.14
CA GLU A 446 -8.86 -0.49 24.38
C GLU A 446 -9.11 -1.52 23.27
N THR A 447 -9.92 -2.55 23.54
CA THR A 447 -10.31 -3.55 22.56
C THR A 447 -11.12 -2.94 21.42
N GLU A 448 -12.04 -2.04 21.72
CA GLU A 448 -12.80 -1.32 20.68
C GLU A 448 -11.92 -0.37 19.89
N MET A 449 -10.97 0.31 20.54
CA MET A 449 -10.00 1.17 19.84
C MET A 449 -9.05 0.37 18.94
N MET A 450 -8.60 -0.79 19.39
CA MET A 450 -7.74 -1.68 18.58
C MET A 450 -8.48 -2.30 17.41
N THR A 451 -9.78 -2.54 17.54
CA THR A 451 -10.65 -3.07 16.50
C THR A 451 -11.43 -1.97 15.77
N ASN A 452 -11.21 -0.71 16.17
CA ASN A 452 -11.93 0.43 15.62
C ASN A 452 -11.70 0.52 14.12
N ARG A 453 -12.76 0.20 13.40
CA ARG A 453 -12.88 0.37 11.97
C ARG A 453 -13.84 1.52 11.74
N PRO A 454 -13.57 2.36 10.77
CA PRO A 454 -14.48 3.46 10.42
C PRO A 454 -15.69 2.89 9.65
N THR A 455 -16.34 1.88 10.23
CA THR A 455 -17.55 1.25 9.69
C THR A 455 -18.64 1.31 10.73
N PRO A 456 -19.63 2.20 10.56
CA PRO A 456 -20.72 2.34 11.51
C PRO A 456 -21.66 1.12 11.55
N ASP A 457 -21.79 0.42 10.42
CA ASP A 457 -22.70 -0.72 10.30
C ASP A 457 -22.02 -2.01 10.74
N ARG A 458 -22.44 -2.51 11.87
CA ARG A 458 -21.97 -3.74 12.48
C ARG A 458 -22.76 -4.93 11.94
N VAL A 459 -22.19 -5.67 11.02
CA VAL A 459 -22.81 -6.88 10.49
C VAL A 459 -22.29 -8.10 11.24
N PRO A 460 -23.15 -8.86 11.95
CA PRO A 460 -22.74 -10.10 12.59
C PRO A 460 -22.19 -11.07 11.54
N THR A 461 -20.99 -11.53 11.70
CA THR A 461 -20.45 -12.64 10.92
C THR A 461 -21.04 -13.95 11.46
N GLN A 462 -22.13 -14.40 10.86
CA GLN A 462 -22.84 -15.59 11.36
C GLN A 462 -22.12 -16.91 11.08
N GLU A 463 -21.16 -16.94 10.15
CA GLU A 463 -20.50 -18.17 9.75
C GLU A 463 -19.00 -17.96 9.53
N VAL A 464 -18.25 -17.90 10.62
CA VAL A 464 -16.82 -18.19 10.56
C VAL A 464 -16.65 -19.64 10.15
N HIS A 465 -15.76 -19.93 9.20
CA HIS A 465 -15.42 -21.30 8.83
C HIS A 465 -14.97 -22.08 10.08
N LYS A 466 -15.85 -22.97 10.55
CA LYS A 466 -15.58 -23.80 11.74
C LYS A 466 -14.88 -25.07 11.30
N LEU A 467 -13.73 -25.33 11.90
CA LEU A 467 -13.05 -26.61 11.73
C LEU A 467 -13.84 -27.71 12.44
N ASN A 468 -14.21 -28.75 11.70
CA ASN A 468 -14.92 -29.91 12.25
C ASN A 468 -13.97 -31.10 12.54
N MET A 469 -12.71 -30.78 12.92
CA MET A 469 -11.69 -31.80 13.15
C MET A 469 -10.77 -31.41 14.30
N PRO A 470 -10.11 -32.36 14.97
CA PRO A 470 -9.15 -32.08 16.01
C PRO A 470 -8.03 -31.15 15.51
N VAL A 471 -7.64 -30.21 16.33
CA VAL A 471 -6.58 -29.21 16.04
C VAL A 471 -5.39 -29.52 16.93
N ASP A 472 -4.19 -29.44 16.35
CA ASP A 472 -2.91 -29.64 17.04
C ASP A 472 -1.99 -28.48 16.72
N ILE A 473 -1.74 -27.60 17.70
CA ILE A 473 -1.03 -26.34 17.52
C ILE A 473 0.14 -26.23 18.51
N GLY A 474 1.29 -25.74 18.03
CA GLY A 474 2.46 -25.47 18.84
C GLY A 474 3.10 -24.12 18.53
N HIS A 475 4.16 -23.80 19.29
CA HIS A 475 4.95 -22.62 18.99
C HIS A 475 5.57 -22.69 17.59
N GLY A 476 5.50 -21.60 16.84
CA GLY A 476 6.02 -21.53 15.47
C GLY A 476 5.08 -22.05 14.39
N ASP A 477 3.91 -22.61 14.75
CA ASP A 477 2.93 -23.01 13.75
C ASP A 477 2.37 -21.78 13.02
N VAL A 478 2.24 -21.92 11.70
CA VAL A 478 1.64 -20.91 10.83
C VAL A 478 0.12 -21.03 10.90
N LEU A 479 -0.56 -19.98 11.35
CA LEU A 479 -2.02 -19.94 11.41
C LEU A 479 -2.63 -18.99 10.39
N ILE A 480 -1.84 -18.04 9.87
CA ILE A 480 -2.23 -17.15 8.77
C ILE A 480 -1.15 -17.21 7.70
N ALA A 481 -1.54 -17.48 6.46
CA ALA A 481 -0.68 -17.41 5.29
C ALA A 481 -1.38 -16.57 4.22
N ALA A 482 -0.88 -15.34 3.99
CA ALA A 482 -1.55 -14.37 3.14
C ALA A 482 -0.65 -13.89 2.00
N ILE A 483 -1.06 -14.16 0.77
CA ILE A 483 -0.56 -13.42 -0.40
C ILE A 483 -1.42 -12.16 -0.49
N THR A 484 -0.86 -11.02 -0.10
CA THR A 484 -1.62 -9.79 0.09
C THR A 484 -0.91 -8.58 -0.48
N SER A 485 -1.72 -7.68 -0.96
CA SER A 485 -1.54 -6.25 -1.22
C SER A 485 -0.34 -5.76 -2.05
N CYS A 486 0.02 -4.53 -1.75
CA CYS A 486 0.71 -3.61 -2.65
C CYS A 486 2.16 -3.95 -2.99
N THR A 487 2.93 -4.50 -2.08
CA THR A 487 4.39 -4.61 -2.27
C THR A 487 4.75 -5.64 -3.32
N ASN A 488 4.20 -6.83 -3.22
CA ASN A 488 4.61 -7.98 -4.03
C ASN A 488 3.62 -8.31 -5.15
N THR A 489 2.32 -8.06 -4.97
CA THR A 489 1.31 -8.47 -5.96
C THR A 489 1.34 -7.65 -7.24
N SER A 490 1.95 -6.46 -7.23
CA SER A 490 2.23 -5.66 -8.42
C SER A 490 3.36 -6.22 -9.28
N ASN A 491 4.10 -7.19 -8.76
CA ASN A 491 5.20 -7.83 -9.50
C ASN A 491 4.77 -9.18 -10.05
N PRO A 492 4.53 -9.29 -11.37
CA PRO A 492 4.08 -10.53 -11.97
C PRO A 492 5.03 -11.71 -11.78
N SER A 493 6.34 -11.46 -11.71
CA SER A 493 7.33 -12.54 -11.59
C SER A 493 7.15 -13.34 -10.30
N VAL A 494 6.95 -12.67 -9.16
CA VAL A 494 6.76 -13.37 -7.87
C VAL A 494 5.35 -13.98 -7.74
N MET A 495 4.35 -13.38 -8.37
CA MET A 495 2.99 -13.94 -8.38
C MET A 495 2.89 -15.20 -9.23
N LEU A 496 3.47 -15.18 -10.42
CA LEU A 496 3.55 -16.36 -11.29
C LEU A 496 4.43 -17.45 -10.67
N ALA A 497 5.54 -17.08 -10.01
CA ALA A 497 6.35 -18.02 -9.27
C ALA A 497 5.57 -18.72 -8.14
N ALA A 498 4.71 -17.98 -7.40
CA ALA A 498 3.83 -18.57 -6.40
C ALA A 498 2.83 -19.57 -7.02
N GLY A 499 2.24 -19.22 -8.15
CA GLY A 499 1.32 -20.09 -8.89
C GLY A 499 2.01 -21.35 -9.43
N LEU A 500 3.23 -21.22 -9.98
CA LEU A 500 4.03 -22.37 -10.45
C LEU A 500 4.44 -23.28 -9.29
N LEU A 501 4.84 -22.71 -8.15
CA LEU A 501 5.16 -23.47 -6.94
C LEU A 501 3.93 -24.24 -6.45
N ALA A 502 2.76 -23.58 -6.41
CA ALA A 502 1.50 -24.22 -6.04
C ALA A 502 1.14 -25.37 -6.98
N LYS A 503 1.33 -25.19 -8.30
CA LYS A 503 1.13 -26.25 -9.29
C LYS A 503 2.00 -27.47 -8.99
N LYS A 504 3.31 -27.29 -8.87
CA LYS A 504 4.26 -28.38 -8.59
C LYS A 504 3.97 -29.06 -7.25
N ALA A 505 3.57 -28.30 -6.22
CA ALA A 505 3.19 -28.83 -4.92
C ALA A 505 1.94 -29.74 -5.01
N VAL A 506 0.87 -29.25 -5.65
CA VAL A 506 -0.38 -30.00 -5.85
C VAL A 506 -0.15 -31.27 -6.71
N GLU A 507 0.67 -31.17 -7.75
CA GLU A 507 1.03 -32.32 -8.59
C GLU A 507 1.76 -33.41 -7.79
N LYS A 508 2.60 -33.03 -6.83
CA LYS A 508 3.23 -33.96 -5.87
C LYS A 508 2.30 -34.43 -4.75
N GLY A 509 1.11 -33.83 -4.62
CA GLY A 509 0.11 -34.22 -3.61
C GLY A 509 0.24 -33.52 -2.28
N LEU A 510 1.01 -32.42 -2.22
CA LEU A 510 1.10 -31.60 -1.03
C LEU A 510 -0.20 -30.82 -0.80
N THR A 511 -0.51 -30.59 0.46
CA THR A 511 -1.70 -29.84 0.92
C THR A 511 -1.32 -28.86 2.03
N VAL A 512 -2.20 -27.93 2.31
CA VAL A 512 -2.08 -27.02 3.46
C VAL A 512 -2.98 -27.50 4.59
N ARG A 513 -2.47 -27.51 5.81
CA ARG A 513 -3.22 -27.93 6.99
C ARG A 513 -4.47 -27.07 7.17
N PRO A 514 -5.59 -27.64 7.67
CA PRO A 514 -6.87 -26.93 7.75
C PRO A 514 -6.87 -25.76 8.72
N GLU A 515 -6.08 -25.79 9.78
CA GLU A 515 -5.93 -24.70 10.75
C GLU A 515 -5.20 -23.47 10.21
N VAL A 516 -4.53 -23.58 9.05
CA VAL A 516 -3.88 -22.45 8.40
C VAL A 516 -4.91 -21.67 7.59
N LYS A 517 -5.21 -20.46 8.00
CA LYS A 517 -6.05 -19.53 7.23
C LYS A 517 -5.26 -18.97 6.06
N THR A 518 -5.48 -19.51 4.86
CA THR A 518 -4.86 -19.03 3.63
C THR A 518 -5.74 -18.02 2.92
N SER A 519 -5.13 -17.02 2.28
CA SER A 519 -5.85 -16.01 1.49
C SER A 519 -4.99 -15.46 0.34
N LEU A 520 -5.66 -15.12 -0.75
CA LEU A 520 -5.08 -14.37 -1.87
C LEU A 520 -5.89 -13.08 -2.04
N ALA A 521 -5.25 -11.94 -1.78
CA ALA A 521 -5.81 -10.62 -2.02
C ALA A 521 -4.92 -9.88 -3.00
N PRO A 522 -5.14 -10.04 -4.32
CA PRO A 522 -4.33 -9.39 -5.34
C PRO A 522 -4.45 -7.87 -5.27
N GLY A 523 -3.42 -7.17 -5.70
CA GLY A 523 -3.43 -5.71 -5.74
C GLY A 523 -4.29 -5.13 -6.87
N SER A 524 -4.65 -5.93 -7.88
CA SER A 524 -5.61 -5.56 -8.91
C SER A 524 -6.25 -6.79 -9.55
N ARG A 525 -7.34 -6.57 -10.28
CA ARG A 525 -7.97 -7.62 -11.11
C ARG A 525 -7.05 -8.15 -12.21
N VAL A 526 -6.06 -7.37 -12.64
CA VAL A 526 -5.07 -7.78 -13.63
C VAL A 526 -4.32 -9.04 -13.16
N VAL A 527 -3.99 -9.10 -11.88
CA VAL A 527 -3.30 -10.27 -11.27
C VAL A 527 -4.14 -11.53 -11.42
N SER A 528 -5.43 -11.47 -11.08
CA SER A 528 -6.35 -12.59 -11.25
C SER A 528 -6.45 -13.01 -12.72
N ARG A 529 -6.52 -12.04 -13.64
CA ARG A 529 -6.62 -12.31 -15.09
C ARG A 529 -5.42 -13.08 -15.62
N TYR A 530 -4.18 -12.70 -15.28
CA TYR A 530 -3.03 -13.45 -15.80
C TYR A 530 -2.84 -14.80 -15.06
N LEU A 531 -3.21 -14.93 -13.78
CA LEU A 531 -3.23 -16.23 -13.10
C LEU A 531 -4.26 -17.19 -13.69
N GLU A 532 -5.42 -16.70 -14.10
CA GLU A 532 -6.44 -17.46 -14.83
C GLU A 532 -5.95 -17.86 -16.21
N LYS A 533 -5.43 -16.90 -17.01
CA LYS A 533 -4.93 -17.15 -18.37
C LYS A 533 -3.79 -18.17 -18.41
N THR A 534 -2.92 -18.15 -17.39
CA THR A 534 -1.82 -19.12 -17.28
C THR A 534 -2.25 -20.47 -16.67
N GLY A 535 -3.51 -20.60 -16.24
CA GLY A 535 -4.03 -21.80 -15.59
C GLY A 535 -3.44 -22.09 -14.21
N LEU A 536 -2.86 -21.09 -13.55
CA LEU A 536 -2.21 -21.24 -12.24
C LEU A 536 -3.17 -21.02 -11.07
N GLN A 537 -4.23 -20.21 -11.23
CA GLN A 537 -5.22 -19.96 -10.18
C GLN A 537 -5.83 -21.24 -9.56
N PRO A 538 -6.23 -22.28 -10.34
CA PRO A 538 -6.81 -23.49 -9.76
C PRO A 538 -5.87 -24.26 -8.82
N TYR A 539 -4.57 -24.11 -8.97
CA TYR A 539 -3.59 -24.75 -8.07
C TYR A 539 -3.42 -23.96 -6.77
N LEU A 540 -3.47 -22.63 -6.83
CA LEU A 540 -3.54 -21.77 -5.65
C LEU A 540 -4.82 -22.07 -4.86
N ASP A 541 -5.97 -22.17 -5.54
CA ASP A 541 -7.27 -22.49 -4.92
C ASP A 541 -7.24 -23.84 -4.18
N LYS A 542 -6.61 -24.87 -4.77
CA LYS A 542 -6.45 -26.18 -4.14
C LYS A 542 -5.63 -26.16 -2.85
N LEU A 543 -4.70 -25.20 -2.72
CA LEU A 543 -3.96 -24.95 -1.48
C LEU A 543 -4.69 -23.98 -0.53
N GLY A 544 -5.90 -23.56 -0.90
CA GLY A 544 -6.74 -22.65 -0.13
C GLY A 544 -6.43 -21.16 -0.34
N PHE A 545 -5.52 -20.81 -1.23
CA PHE A 545 -5.26 -19.43 -1.63
C PHE A 545 -6.30 -18.95 -2.66
N VAL A 546 -7.57 -18.97 -2.25
CA VAL A 546 -8.65 -18.40 -3.05
C VAL A 546 -8.61 -16.88 -3.00
N THR A 547 -9.09 -16.23 -4.05
CA THR A 547 -9.20 -14.76 -4.06
C THR A 547 -10.29 -14.35 -3.07
N VAL A 548 -9.91 -13.55 -2.06
CA VAL A 548 -10.81 -13.11 -0.97
C VAL A 548 -11.30 -11.67 -1.15
N GLY A 549 -10.64 -10.89 -2.00
CA GLY A 549 -10.91 -9.49 -2.30
C GLY A 549 -9.73 -8.86 -3.02
N TYR A 550 -9.85 -7.59 -3.36
CA TYR A 550 -8.77 -6.77 -3.92
C TYR A 550 -8.49 -5.62 -2.96
N GLY A 551 -7.25 -5.48 -2.49
CA GLY A 551 -6.87 -4.41 -1.57
C GLY A 551 -5.94 -4.82 -0.44
N CYS A 552 -5.84 -3.99 0.60
CA CYS A 552 -4.87 -4.12 1.67
C CYS A 552 -5.08 -5.31 2.62
N THR A 553 -6.30 -5.78 2.80
CA THR A 553 -6.71 -6.92 3.64
C THR A 553 -5.80 -7.24 4.86
N THR A 554 -5.12 -8.39 4.87
CA THR A 554 -4.28 -8.86 5.98
C THR A 554 -3.18 -7.88 6.38
N CYS A 555 -2.55 -7.17 5.45
CA CYS A 555 -1.45 -6.24 5.74
C CYS A 555 -1.87 -5.03 6.60
N ILE A 556 -3.15 -4.61 6.51
CA ILE A 556 -3.71 -3.51 7.31
C ILE A 556 -4.42 -4.00 8.58
N GLY A 557 -4.40 -5.30 8.86
CA GLY A 557 -5.09 -5.87 10.02
C GLY A 557 -6.51 -6.38 9.72
N ASN A 558 -6.88 -6.46 8.45
CA ASN A 558 -8.16 -6.99 8.00
C ASN A 558 -8.10 -8.49 7.69
N SER A 559 -7.30 -9.25 8.46
CA SER A 559 -7.22 -10.72 8.34
C SER A 559 -8.54 -11.43 8.62
N GLY A 560 -9.46 -10.76 9.31
CA GLY A 560 -10.68 -11.36 9.83
C GLY A 560 -10.41 -12.36 10.98
N PRO A 561 -11.46 -12.99 11.52
CA PRO A 561 -11.34 -13.89 12.67
C PRO A 561 -10.60 -15.18 12.31
N LEU A 562 -9.89 -15.76 13.27
CA LEU A 562 -9.46 -17.15 13.24
C LEU A 562 -10.63 -18.07 13.59
N ASP A 563 -10.47 -19.37 13.31
CA ASP A 563 -11.40 -20.38 13.87
C ASP A 563 -11.42 -20.27 15.39
N PRO A 564 -12.59 -20.27 16.05
CA PRO A 564 -12.70 -20.06 17.50
C PRO A 564 -11.93 -21.09 18.34
N HIS A 565 -11.79 -22.35 17.87
CA HIS A 565 -11.03 -23.38 18.57
C HIS A 565 -9.53 -23.10 18.47
N VAL A 566 -9.06 -22.70 17.28
CA VAL A 566 -7.68 -22.28 17.05
C VAL A 566 -7.34 -21.06 17.94
N GLU A 567 -8.17 -20.04 17.93
CA GLU A 567 -7.96 -18.84 18.73
C GLU A 567 -7.97 -19.13 20.24
N SER A 568 -8.90 -20.00 20.70
CA SER A 568 -8.96 -20.44 22.09
C SER A 568 -7.68 -21.15 22.54
N ILE A 569 -7.11 -22.04 21.69
CA ILE A 569 -5.83 -22.70 22.01
C ILE A 569 -4.71 -21.70 22.13
N VAL A 570 -4.59 -20.78 21.15
CA VAL A 570 -3.54 -19.78 21.10
C VAL A 570 -3.58 -18.88 22.33
N THR A 571 -4.76 -18.39 22.70
CA THR A 571 -4.91 -17.43 23.79
C THR A 571 -4.79 -18.09 25.18
N LYS A 572 -5.44 -19.26 25.41
CA LYS A 572 -5.40 -19.94 26.72
C LYS A 572 -4.03 -20.50 27.08
N ASN A 573 -3.25 -20.92 26.08
CA ASN A 573 -1.94 -21.54 26.29
C ASN A 573 -0.78 -20.59 25.96
N ASP A 574 -1.08 -19.33 25.67
CA ASP A 574 -0.09 -18.31 25.30
C ASP A 574 0.88 -18.81 24.21
N VAL A 575 0.31 -19.44 23.16
CA VAL A 575 1.10 -19.99 22.04
C VAL A 575 1.69 -18.84 21.21
N VAL A 576 2.98 -18.95 20.89
CA VAL A 576 3.64 -18.05 19.94
C VAL A 576 3.37 -18.60 18.52
N ALA A 577 2.16 -18.34 18.04
CA ALA A 577 1.78 -18.68 16.67
C ALA A 577 2.37 -17.66 15.67
N ALA A 578 2.50 -18.10 14.41
CA ALA A 578 3.11 -17.32 13.35
C ALA A 578 2.10 -16.95 12.26
N SER A 579 2.35 -15.79 11.62
CA SER A 579 1.82 -15.47 10.31
C SER A 579 2.94 -15.31 9.28
N VAL A 580 2.66 -15.70 8.04
CA VAL A 580 3.53 -15.47 6.89
C VAL A 580 2.76 -14.69 5.84
N LEU A 581 3.30 -13.55 5.40
CA LEU A 581 2.58 -12.67 4.49
C LEU A 581 3.51 -11.95 3.51
N SER A 582 3.00 -11.70 2.32
CA SER A 582 3.74 -10.96 1.28
C SER A 582 3.55 -9.44 1.36
N GLY A 583 3.12 -8.93 2.50
CA GLY A 583 2.92 -7.50 2.76
C GLY A 583 4.20 -6.73 3.05
N ASN A 584 4.05 -5.54 3.63
CA ASN A 584 5.15 -4.63 3.98
C ASN A 584 5.24 -4.31 5.48
N ARG A 585 4.23 -4.67 6.29
CA ARG A 585 4.19 -4.43 7.74
C ARG A 585 3.80 -5.68 8.50
N ASN A 586 4.51 -5.93 9.59
CA ASN A 586 4.38 -7.13 10.40
C ASN A 586 4.50 -6.86 11.91
N PHE A 587 4.07 -5.67 12.35
CA PHE A 587 4.07 -5.33 13.76
C PHE A 587 3.18 -6.30 14.55
N GLU A 588 3.54 -6.56 15.79
CA GLU A 588 2.73 -7.36 16.72
C GLU A 588 1.32 -6.77 16.83
N ALA A 589 0.31 -7.63 16.89
CA ALA A 589 -1.12 -7.31 16.86
C ALA A 589 -1.65 -6.64 15.58
N ARG A 590 -0.78 -6.24 14.62
CA ARG A 590 -1.25 -5.62 13.39
C ARG A 590 -1.90 -6.60 12.42
N VAL A 591 -1.29 -7.77 12.22
CA VAL A 591 -1.82 -8.79 11.29
C VAL A 591 -3.07 -9.45 11.87
N HIS A 592 -2.99 -9.88 13.12
CA HIS A 592 -4.08 -10.40 13.92
C HIS A 592 -3.73 -10.28 15.41
N GLN A 593 -4.72 -9.93 16.24
CA GLN A 593 -4.50 -9.68 17.68
C GLN A 593 -3.88 -10.86 18.43
N SER A 594 -4.20 -12.09 18.02
CA SER A 594 -3.74 -13.32 18.69
C SER A 594 -2.44 -13.89 18.10
N ILE A 595 -1.87 -13.27 17.04
CA ILE A 595 -0.65 -13.74 16.37
C ILE A 595 0.53 -12.83 16.75
N LYS A 596 1.53 -13.43 17.41
CA LYS A 596 2.69 -12.71 17.95
C LYS A 596 3.87 -12.64 16.97
N ALA A 597 4.10 -13.70 16.19
CA ALA A 597 5.25 -13.80 15.30
C ALA A 597 4.82 -13.60 13.83
N ASN A 598 5.15 -12.45 13.27
CA ASN A 598 4.71 -12.08 11.92
C ASN A 598 5.91 -11.95 10.98
N PHE A 599 5.93 -12.70 9.87
CA PHE A 599 7.05 -12.72 8.93
C PHE A 599 6.63 -12.25 7.54
N LEU A 600 7.36 -11.25 7.03
CA LEU A 600 7.26 -10.80 5.64
C LEU A 600 8.13 -11.67 4.75
N MET A 601 7.60 -12.06 3.60
CA MET A 601 8.33 -12.89 2.63
C MET A 601 7.70 -12.81 1.24
N SER A 602 8.39 -13.33 0.24
CA SER A 602 7.86 -13.38 -1.13
C SER A 602 6.63 -14.30 -1.24
N PRO A 603 5.71 -14.04 -2.18
CA PRO A 603 4.54 -14.88 -2.44
C PRO A 603 4.85 -16.38 -2.56
N PRO A 604 5.89 -16.84 -3.29
CA PRO A 604 6.22 -18.26 -3.33
C PRO A 604 6.65 -18.80 -1.97
N LEU A 605 7.35 -18.03 -1.15
CA LEU A 605 7.70 -18.45 0.21
C LEU A 605 6.46 -18.52 1.11
N VAL A 606 5.48 -17.62 0.95
CA VAL A 606 4.20 -17.72 1.68
C VAL A 606 3.52 -19.06 1.38
N VAL A 607 3.47 -19.49 0.12
CA VAL A 607 2.93 -20.81 -0.26
C VAL A 607 3.75 -21.94 0.36
N ALA A 608 5.08 -21.88 0.31
CA ALA A 608 5.96 -22.90 0.87
C ALA A 608 5.77 -23.06 2.38
N PHE A 609 5.74 -21.96 3.14
CA PHE A 609 5.52 -21.98 4.59
C PHE A 609 4.09 -22.38 4.99
N ALA A 610 3.09 -22.07 4.16
CA ALA A 610 1.73 -22.57 4.36
C ALA A 610 1.65 -24.08 4.26
N ILE A 611 2.36 -24.68 3.29
CA ILE A 611 2.47 -26.14 3.13
C ILE A 611 3.24 -26.76 4.31
N ALA A 612 4.40 -26.20 4.67
CA ALA A 612 5.18 -26.65 5.81
C ALA A 612 4.42 -26.51 7.13
N GLY A 613 3.55 -25.51 7.26
CA GLY A 613 2.69 -25.26 8.40
C GLY A 613 3.43 -24.72 9.64
N ARG A 614 4.73 -24.38 9.55
CA ARG A 614 5.56 -23.90 10.66
C ARG A 614 6.74 -23.08 10.20
N VAL A 615 7.21 -22.14 11.04
CA VAL A 615 8.37 -21.27 10.73
C VAL A 615 9.68 -21.81 11.31
N ASP A 616 9.65 -22.71 12.26
CA ASP A 616 10.82 -23.37 12.86
C ASP A 616 11.33 -24.58 12.05
N ILE A 617 11.35 -24.42 10.73
CA ILE A 617 11.79 -25.38 9.72
C ILE A 617 12.98 -24.83 8.94
N ASP A 618 13.93 -25.67 8.56
CA ASP A 618 15.00 -25.35 7.61
C ASP A 618 14.57 -25.80 6.21
N LEU A 619 14.03 -24.86 5.41
CA LEU A 619 13.49 -25.18 4.08
C LEU A 619 14.55 -25.68 3.08
N GLU A 620 15.85 -25.52 3.36
CA GLU A 620 16.92 -26.06 2.53
C GLU A 620 17.18 -27.54 2.81
N LYS A 621 16.95 -27.98 4.06
CA LYS A 621 17.32 -29.34 4.55
C LYS A 621 16.13 -30.18 4.92
N ASP A 622 15.12 -29.60 5.52
CA ASP A 622 13.96 -30.32 6.03
C ASP A 622 12.90 -30.48 4.91
N PRO A 623 12.19 -31.61 4.85
CA PRO A 623 11.07 -31.76 3.92
C PRO A 623 9.91 -30.86 4.33
N ILE A 624 9.24 -30.26 3.34
CA ILE A 624 8.06 -29.41 3.56
C ILE A 624 6.76 -30.22 3.67
N GLY A 625 6.80 -31.48 3.32
CA GLY A 625 5.67 -32.40 3.40
C GLY A 625 5.98 -33.76 2.80
N LEU A 626 4.99 -34.63 2.75
CA LEU A 626 5.06 -35.94 2.12
C LEU A 626 4.26 -35.96 0.82
N GLY A 627 4.86 -36.48 -0.25
CA GLY A 627 4.20 -36.64 -1.53
C GLY A 627 3.14 -37.75 -1.51
N ARG A 628 2.40 -37.93 -2.63
CA ARG A 628 1.39 -38.98 -2.78
C ARG A 628 1.96 -40.38 -2.62
N ASP A 629 3.24 -40.55 -2.93
CA ASP A 629 3.97 -41.84 -2.79
C ASP A 629 4.55 -42.04 -1.37
N GLY A 630 4.23 -41.15 -0.43
CA GLY A 630 4.73 -41.15 0.94
C GLY A 630 6.18 -40.71 1.09
N LYS A 631 6.84 -40.24 0.02
CA LYS A 631 8.23 -39.78 0.10
C LYS A 631 8.31 -38.32 0.52
N PRO A 632 9.40 -37.95 1.21
CA PRO A 632 9.67 -36.52 1.53
C PRO A 632 9.77 -35.65 0.27
N VAL A 633 9.11 -34.49 0.29
CA VAL A 633 9.22 -33.46 -0.73
C VAL A 633 9.91 -32.25 -0.12
N TYR A 634 10.92 -31.73 -0.81
CA TYR A 634 11.71 -30.58 -0.38
C TYR A 634 11.35 -29.33 -1.19
N LEU A 635 11.65 -28.17 -0.66
CA LEU A 635 11.39 -26.90 -1.37
C LEU A 635 12.04 -26.87 -2.78
N ARG A 636 13.28 -27.36 -2.90
CA ARG A 636 14.00 -27.42 -4.19
C ARG A 636 13.29 -28.26 -5.25
N ASP A 637 12.43 -29.21 -4.85
CA ASP A 637 11.70 -30.12 -5.76
C ASP A 637 10.50 -29.42 -6.42
N ILE A 638 10.04 -28.33 -5.82
CA ILE A 638 8.86 -27.57 -6.27
C ILE A 638 9.16 -26.10 -6.58
N TRP A 639 10.39 -25.61 -6.30
CA TRP A 639 10.76 -24.24 -6.65
C TRP A 639 10.77 -24.09 -8.19
N PRO A 640 10.11 -23.06 -8.74
CA PRO A 640 10.08 -22.86 -10.18
C PRO A 640 11.43 -22.43 -10.72
N SER A 641 11.79 -22.96 -11.90
CA SER A 641 12.98 -22.54 -12.61
C SER A 641 12.75 -21.19 -13.31
N ALA A 642 13.84 -20.51 -13.67
CA ALA A 642 13.78 -19.29 -14.45
C ALA A 642 13.14 -19.51 -15.84
N GLN A 643 13.33 -20.69 -16.43
CA GLN A 643 12.72 -21.03 -17.72
C GLN A 643 11.20 -21.15 -17.59
N GLU A 644 10.68 -21.92 -16.61
CA GLU A 644 9.24 -22.06 -16.35
C GLU A 644 8.58 -20.69 -16.10
N LEU A 645 9.28 -19.81 -15.37
CA LEU A 645 8.77 -18.45 -15.11
C LEU A 645 8.72 -17.61 -16.38
N ASN A 646 9.76 -17.63 -17.21
CA ASN A 646 9.82 -16.87 -18.46
C ASN A 646 8.74 -17.31 -19.47
N GLU A 647 8.38 -18.59 -19.50
CA GLU A 647 7.33 -19.13 -20.38
C GLU A 647 5.94 -18.51 -20.08
N VAL A 648 5.66 -18.18 -18.83
CA VAL A 648 4.36 -17.61 -18.41
C VAL A 648 4.37 -16.09 -18.27
N LEU A 649 5.54 -15.47 -18.10
CA LEU A 649 5.67 -14.04 -17.79
C LEU A 649 5.10 -13.14 -18.89
N GLY A 650 5.20 -13.55 -20.16
CA GLY A 650 4.64 -12.81 -21.30
C GLY A 650 3.13 -12.55 -21.20
N THR A 651 2.38 -13.44 -20.53
CA THR A 651 0.94 -13.27 -20.33
C THR A 651 0.62 -12.07 -19.39
N ALA A 652 1.48 -11.80 -18.42
CA ALA A 652 1.29 -10.70 -17.48
C ALA A 652 1.73 -9.34 -18.03
N THR A 653 2.45 -9.32 -19.15
CA THR A 653 2.87 -8.09 -19.85
C THR A 653 2.06 -7.82 -21.12
N ASP A 654 0.98 -8.58 -21.35
CA ASP A 654 0.05 -8.40 -22.46
C ASP A 654 -0.83 -7.16 -22.24
N PRO A 655 -0.73 -6.11 -23.07
CA PRO A 655 -1.51 -4.87 -22.90
C PRO A 655 -3.02 -5.08 -22.92
N ASP A 656 -3.51 -6.14 -23.55
CA ASP A 656 -4.95 -6.40 -23.66
C ASP A 656 -5.55 -6.87 -22.31
N VAL A 657 -4.73 -7.45 -21.44
CA VAL A 657 -5.15 -7.78 -20.06
C VAL A 657 -5.47 -6.50 -19.30
N TYR A 658 -4.64 -5.46 -19.45
CA TYR A 658 -4.84 -4.16 -18.79
C TYR A 658 -5.98 -3.37 -19.42
N ARG A 659 -6.03 -3.29 -20.77
CA ARG A 659 -7.12 -2.60 -21.51
C ARG A 659 -8.49 -3.19 -21.22
N SER A 660 -8.59 -4.51 -21.16
CA SER A 660 -9.85 -5.18 -20.82
C SER A 660 -10.30 -4.94 -19.40
N ASN A 661 -9.36 -4.65 -18.48
CA ASN A 661 -9.66 -4.37 -17.08
C ASN A 661 -9.99 -2.90 -16.81
N TYR A 662 -9.27 -1.96 -17.44
CA TYR A 662 -9.37 -0.53 -17.17
C TYR A 662 -10.04 0.29 -18.27
N GLY A 663 -10.22 -0.29 -19.47
CA GLY A 663 -10.78 0.39 -20.65
C GLY A 663 -12.30 0.52 -20.67
N LYS A 664 -12.99 0.02 -19.62
CA LYS A 664 -14.43 0.08 -19.46
C LYS A 664 -14.80 1.07 -18.37
N ASP A 665 -16.10 1.41 -18.30
CA ASP A 665 -16.62 2.14 -17.14
C ASP A 665 -16.54 1.23 -15.90
N LEU A 666 -15.55 1.50 -15.05
CA LEU A 666 -15.31 0.73 -13.83
C LEU A 666 -16.51 0.75 -12.87
N SER A 667 -17.31 1.83 -12.90
CA SER A 667 -18.52 1.95 -12.08
C SER A 667 -19.61 1.02 -12.55
N ALA A 668 -19.75 0.80 -13.85
CA ALA A 668 -20.78 -0.07 -14.44
C ALA A 668 -20.51 -1.57 -14.23
N GLU A 669 -19.25 -1.96 -14.04
CA GLU A 669 -18.87 -3.36 -13.86
C GLU A 669 -19.18 -3.92 -12.45
N ASN A 670 -19.41 -3.05 -11.47
CA ASN A 670 -19.79 -3.44 -10.10
C ASN A 670 -21.26 -3.15 -9.87
N LYS A 671 -22.09 -4.21 -9.90
CA LYS A 671 -23.55 -4.07 -9.75
C LYS A 671 -23.92 -3.50 -8.38
N GLU A 672 -23.29 -3.98 -7.30
CA GLU A 672 -23.56 -3.47 -5.95
C GLU A 672 -23.27 -1.97 -5.85
N TRP A 673 -22.15 -1.52 -6.46
CA TRP A 673 -21.84 -0.10 -6.56
C TRP A 673 -22.86 0.67 -7.42
N SER A 674 -23.25 0.11 -8.56
CA SER A 674 -24.21 0.74 -9.46
C SER A 674 -25.60 0.92 -8.83
N ASP A 675 -26.01 -0.05 -8.02
CA ASP A 675 -27.31 -0.07 -7.33
C ASP A 675 -27.37 0.87 -6.11
N ILE A 676 -26.24 1.41 -5.63
CA ILE A 676 -26.22 2.39 -4.54
C ILE A 676 -26.91 3.68 -5.00
N PRO A 677 -27.92 4.19 -4.25
CA PRO A 677 -28.52 5.46 -4.55
C PRO A 677 -27.50 6.60 -4.38
N ALA A 678 -27.41 7.47 -5.38
CA ALA A 678 -26.62 8.68 -5.25
C ALA A 678 -27.54 9.87 -4.94
N GLY A 679 -27.19 10.63 -3.92
CA GLY A 679 -27.80 11.94 -3.68
C GLY A 679 -27.61 12.85 -4.90
N ARG A 680 -28.53 13.78 -5.11
CA ARG A 680 -28.45 14.75 -6.22
C ARG A 680 -28.16 16.15 -5.68
N GLY A 681 -27.47 16.95 -6.45
CA GLY A 681 -27.21 18.36 -6.15
C GLY A 681 -25.77 18.66 -5.74
N LEU A 682 -25.46 19.95 -5.72
CA LEU A 682 -24.09 20.45 -5.46
C LEU A 682 -23.70 20.45 -3.98
N VAL A 683 -24.68 20.34 -3.08
CA VAL A 683 -24.49 20.36 -1.62
C VAL A 683 -25.03 19.05 -1.07
N TYR A 684 -24.25 18.43 -0.21
CA TYR A 684 -24.64 17.17 0.43
C TYR A 684 -25.81 17.38 1.40
N ASP A 685 -26.75 16.43 1.41
CA ASP A 685 -27.86 16.41 2.36
C ASP A 685 -27.42 15.64 3.61
N TRP A 686 -27.02 16.38 4.65
CA TRP A 686 -26.46 15.81 5.86
C TRP A 686 -27.52 15.13 6.71
N ASP A 687 -27.35 13.84 6.98
CA ASP A 687 -28.16 13.14 7.98
C ASP A 687 -27.73 13.56 9.39
N GLY A 688 -28.59 14.29 10.10
CA GLY A 688 -28.32 14.74 11.46
C GLY A 688 -28.21 13.60 12.50
N HIS A 689 -28.65 12.39 12.17
CA HIS A 689 -28.54 11.19 13.00
C HIS A 689 -27.29 10.36 12.71
N SER A 690 -26.62 10.62 11.59
CA SER A 690 -25.39 9.91 11.25
C SER A 690 -24.28 10.20 12.27
N THR A 691 -23.59 9.15 12.71
CA THR A 691 -22.43 9.27 13.59
C THR A 691 -21.11 9.13 12.81
N TYR A 692 -21.21 8.88 11.49
CA TYR A 692 -20.06 8.60 10.63
C TYR A 692 -19.86 9.69 9.56
N ILE A 693 -20.83 9.93 8.69
CA ILE A 693 -20.75 11.00 7.68
C ILE A 693 -21.54 12.20 8.21
N ARG A 694 -20.83 13.15 8.80
CA ARG A 694 -21.38 14.37 9.44
C ARG A 694 -20.71 15.62 8.95
N GLU A 695 -21.45 16.73 8.91
CA GLU A 695 -20.84 18.04 8.74
C GLU A 695 -19.93 18.34 9.95
N PRO A 696 -18.64 18.65 9.74
CA PRO A 696 -17.71 18.94 10.82
C PRO A 696 -18.17 20.20 11.59
N PRO A 697 -18.17 20.19 12.93
CA PRO A 697 -18.75 21.27 13.76
C PRO A 697 -18.05 22.63 13.58
N TYR A 698 -16.81 22.65 13.15
CA TYR A 698 -16.08 23.89 12.85
C TYR A 698 -16.61 24.64 11.63
N PHE A 699 -17.39 23.98 10.73
CA PHE A 699 -18.08 24.63 9.62
C PHE A 699 -19.44 25.21 10.01
N GLU A 700 -20.07 24.74 11.09
CA GLU A 700 -21.41 25.19 11.51
C GLU A 700 -21.44 26.70 11.84
N GLN A 701 -20.36 27.20 12.43
CA GLN A 701 -20.20 28.60 12.84
C GLN A 701 -19.43 29.45 11.83
N LEU A 702 -19.08 28.90 10.66
CA LEU A 702 -18.35 29.63 9.65
C LEU A 702 -19.24 30.75 9.06
N VAL A 703 -18.87 31.99 9.35
CA VAL A 703 -19.57 33.20 8.87
C VAL A 703 -18.73 33.95 7.83
N ALA A 704 -19.40 34.63 6.90
CA ALA A 704 -18.72 35.39 5.83
C ALA A 704 -17.80 36.51 6.32
N LYS A 705 -17.92 36.90 7.58
CA LYS A 705 -17.08 37.93 8.22
C LYS A 705 -16.37 37.28 9.44
N SER A 706 -15.07 37.18 9.37
CA SER A 706 -14.28 36.65 10.48
C SER A 706 -14.47 37.51 11.73
N SER A 707 -14.77 36.91 12.85
CA SER A 707 -14.67 37.56 14.17
C SER A 707 -13.19 37.67 14.55
N THR A 708 -12.84 38.74 15.24
CA THR A 708 -11.52 38.85 15.87
C THR A 708 -11.37 37.75 16.92
N LEU A 709 -10.20 37.14 16.98
CA LEU A 709 -9.89 36.18 18.05
C LEU A 709 -10.06 36.84 19.40
N SER A 710 -10.74 36.17 20.32
CA SER A 710 -10.88 36.63 21.71
C SER A 710 -9.92 35.86 22.61
N ASP A 711 -9.47 36.53 23.69
CA ASP A 711 -8.64 35.89 24.69
C ASP A 711 -9.38 34.72 25.34
N ILE A 712 -8.71 33.61 25.56
CA ILE A 712 -9.20 32.51 26.39
C ILE A 712 -8.92 32.85 27.85
N ARG A 713 -9.97 33.15 28.64
CA ARG A 713 -9.86 33.49 30.06
C ARG A 713 -10.57 32.46 30.93
N GLY A 714 -9.99 32.16 32.09
CA GLY A 714 -10.59 31.25 33.05
C GLY A 714 -10.68 29.79 32.63
N ALA A 715 -9.89 29.37 31.66
CA ALA A 715 -9.81 27.97 31.24
C ALA A 715 -9.27 27.11 32.36
N ARG A 716 -9.90 25.95 32.60
CA ARG A 716 -9.44 24.94 33.56
C ARG A 716 -8.70 23.84 32.83
N PRO A 717 -7.47 23.49 33.23
CA PRO A 717 -6.82 22.33 32.65
C PRO A 717 -7.60 21.07 33.03
N LEU A 718 -7.86 20.24 32.03
CA LEU A 718 -8.55 18.96 32.20
C LEU A 718 -7.58 17.81 32.47
N ALA A 719 -6.33 17.98 32.07
CA ALA A 719 -5.23 17.05 32.36
C ALA A 719 -3.91 17.83 32.41
N ILE A 720 -2.98 17.37 33.21
CA ILE A 720 -1.61 17.88 33.30
C ILE A 720 -0.65 16.74 33.05
#